data_07daee020c5969787a5819b9eca3e618
#
_entry.id   07daee020c5969787a5819b9eca3e618
#
_cell.length_a   1.000
_cell.length_b   1.000
_cell.length_c   1.000
_cell.angle_alpha   90.00
_cell.angle_beta   90.00
_cell.angle_gamma   90.00
#
_symmetry.space_group_name_H-M   'P 1'
#
loop_
_entity.id
_entity.type
_entity.pdbx_description
1 polymer ?
#
loop_
_entity_poly.entity_id
_entity_poly.type
_entity_poly.pdbx_seq_one_letter_code
_entity_poly.pdbx_strand_id
1 'polypeptide(L)'
;MPCLTAKGCGIIGVKFPNCSERVVLLMRDGFLHTAAVSPGLRVADVPYNKAEILAAMQKAAAEGVKLLCLPELCLTGYTCGDLFLQQPLLRAAEDALAEILQASAGLDLVALVGLPVRVDAKLYNCAAVLCRGKLLGLVPKTHLPNYAEFYELRHFAPAPQGVRSIALAGQEAPFGASLLFRCRQMPSFVLGVELCEDLWAPVPPSCAHALAGATVIANLSASDETIGKADYRRALVTGQSGRLLCAYLYADAGHGESTTDMTFAAHNLIAENGALLAEAPPFGDGWAAAEIDLQRMEQERARSTTFAPAPAGYTSVGFDLPLCETKLTRFVSPTPFVPQADADRAKRCELILRIQAEGLAKRIEHTHAACAVVGISGGLDSCLALLAAVRACKVLGKPASTIVAITMPCFGTTKRTRSNAEALCEALGVQFAEVSIADTVKTHFADIGQPLDCYDVTYENGQARVRTLVLMDYANKHGGFVIGTGDLSELALGWATYNGDHMSMYGVNAGVPKTLVRHIVRYVADSCGDKALQAVLLDILDTPVSPELLPAKADGTIAQQTEALVGPYELHDFYLYYVLRFGFGPAKIYRLAKAAFAGRYDDATLLSWLRSFYRRFFAQQFKRSCLPDGPKVGSVTLSPRGDWRMPSDAVNAVWMEELEELENEKLKMKN
;
A
#
# COMPACT_ATOMS: atom_id res chain seq x y z
N MET A 1 38.86 -36.66 28.01
CA MET A 1 37.83 -36.87 29.07
C MET A 1 36.51 -36.43 28.52
N PRO A 2 35.40 -37.09 28.84
CA PRO A 2 34.66 -37.79 27.79
C PRO A 2 33.38 -37.03 27.34
N CYS A 3 33.01 -37.34 26.12
CA CYS A 3 31.73 -37.20 25.45
C CYS A 3 30.51 -37.50 26.37
N LEU A 4 29.52 -36.62 26.41
CA LEU A 4 28.18 -36.93 26.90
C LEU A 4 27.17 -36.67 25.75
N THR A 5 26.70 -37.75 25.20
CA THR A 5 25.58 -37.89 24.29
C THR A 5 24.28 -37.52 25.00
N ALA A 6 23.56 -36.51 24.52
CA ALA A 6 22.19 -36.24 24.92
C ALA A 6 21.23 -37.01 24.02
N LYS A 7 20.52 -37.94 24.63
CA LYS A 7 19.42 -38.75 24.07
C LYS A 7 18.18 -37.85 23.86
N GLY A 8 17.47 -38.18 22.79
CA GLY A 8 16.30 -37.55 22.24
C GLY A 8 15.17 -37.21 23.20
N CYS A 9 14.57 -36.10 22.92
CA CYS A 9 13.23 -35.73 23.36
C CYS A 9 12.30 -35.91 22.15
N GLY A 10 11.45 -36.94 22.22
CA GLY A 10 10.50 -37.26 21.17
C GLY A 10 9.42 -36.18 21.08
N ILE A 11 9.38 -35.47 19.97
CA ILE A 11 8.26 -34.62 19.61
C ILE A 11 7.16 -35.54 19.08
N ILE A 12 6.04 -35.61 19.80
CA ILE A 12 4.83 -36.30 19.39
C ILE A 12 4.30 -35.60 18.16
N GLY A 13 4.49 -36.21 17.00
CA GLY A 13 3.91 -35.72 15.74
C GLY A 13 2.40 -35.91 15.75
N VAL A 14 1.66 -34.84 15.98
CA VAL A 14 0.22 -34.77 15.71
C VAL A 14 0.05 -34.60 14.20
N LYS A 15 -0.30 -35.68 13.50
CA LYS A 15 -0.74 -35.61 12.09
C LYS A 15 -2.13 -34.97 12.06
N PHE A 16 -2.20 -33.74 11.58
CA PHE A 16 -3.45 -33.10 11.18
C PHE A 16 -3.89 -33.63 9.81
N PRO A 17 -5.20 -33.83 9.55
CA PRO A 17 -5.65 -34.33 8.26
C PRO A 17 -5.44 -33.31 7.16
N ASN A 18 -5.06 -33.75 5.98
CA ASN A 18 -4.63 -32.99 4.78
C ASN A 18 -5.55 -31.84 4.28
N CYS A 19 -6.74 -31.67 4.84
CA CYS A 19 -7.65 -30.59 4.46
C CYS A 19 -7.38 -29.29 5.21
N SER A 20 -6.80 -29.35 6.42
CA SER A 20 -6.53 -28.19 7.27
C SER A 20 -5.24 -27.43 6.86
N GLU A 21 -4.24 -28.12 6.35
CA GLU A 21 -2.98 -27.50 5.90
C GLU A 21 -3.18 -26.61 4.66
N ARG A 22 -4.04 -27.05 3.72
CA ARG A 22 -4.38 -26.27 2.53
C ARG A 22 -5.13 -24.96 2.87
N VAL A 23 -6.02 -24.99 3.85
CA VAL A 23 -6.80 -23.83 4.31
C VAL A 23 -5.91 -22.80 5.01
N VAL A 24 -4.95 -23.21 5.80
CA VAL A 24 -4.03 -22.34 6.55
C VAL A 24 -3.09 -21.57 5.59
N LEU A 25 -2.61 -22.21 4.52
CA LEU A 25 -1.74 -21.56 3.52
C LEU A 25 -2.49 -20.55 2.65
N LEU A 26 -3.72 -20.87 2.23
CA LEU A 26 -4.56 -19.99 1.38
C LEU A 26 -5.04 -18.74 2.09
N MET A 27 -5.06 -18.70 3.43
CA MET A 27 -5.51 -17.57 4.23
C MET A 27 -4.38 -16.62 4.68
N ARG A 28 -3.12 -16.93 4.36
CA ARG A 28 -1.95 -16.12 4.76
C ARG A 28 -1.97 -14.69 4.21
N ASP A 29 -2.71 -14.42 3.14
CA ASP A 29 -2.67 -13.14 2.42
C ASP A 29 -3.61 -12.08 2.97
N GLY A 30 -4.58 -12.43 3.80
CA GLY A 30 -5.48 -11.49 4.47
C GLY A 30 -6.49 -10.76 3.56
N PHE A 31 -6.71 -11.22 2.31
CA PHE A 31 -7.71 -10.62 1.42
C PHE A 31 -9.11 -11.18 1.69
N LEU A 32 -10.10 -10.28 1.74
CA LEU A 32 -11.51 -10.60 1.93
C LEU A 32 -12.34 -9.90 0.86
N HIS A 33 -13.15 -10.64 0.08
CA HIS A 33 -14.07 -10.06 -0.89
C HIS A 33 -15.31 -9.55 -0.17
N THR A 34 -15.65 -8.28 -0.39
CA THR A 34 -16.75 -7.58 0.30
C THR A 34 -17.63 -6.85 -0.70
N ALA A 35 -18.90 -6.64 -0.32
CA ALA A 35 -19.83 -5.85 -1.12
C ALA A 35 -20.72 -4.97 -0.24
N ALA A 36 -21.02 -3.76 -0.73
CA ALA A 36 -22.05 -2.87 -0.25
C ALA A 36 -23.10 -2.73 -1.35
N VAL A 37 -24.36 -3.09 -1.05
CA VAL A 37 -25.38 -3.31 -2.08
C VAL A 37 -26.72 -2.70 -1.66
N SER A 38 -27.35 -1.97 -2.57
CA SER A 38 -28.69 -1.40 -2.40
C SER A 38 -29.67 -2.12 -3.32
N PRO A 39 -30.41 -3.12 -2.80
CA PRO A 39 -31.47 -3.75 -3.58
C PRO A 39 -32.60 -2.77 -3.85
N GLY A 40 -33.35 -2.97 -4.93
CA GLY A 40 -34.60 -2.23 -5.17
C GLY A 40 -35.64 -2.59 -4.13
N LEU A 41 -36.28 -1.59 -3.54
CA LEU A 41 -37.23 -1.79 -2.46
C LEU A 41 -38.64 -1.35 -2.84
N ARG A 42 -39.63 -1.67 -1.95
CA ARG A 42 -40.97 -1.08 -1.90
C ARG A 42 -41.28 -0.77 -0.45
N VAL A 43 -41.69 0.45 -0.17
CA VAL A 43 -42.01 0.89 1.19
C VAL A 43 -43.12 0.02 1.80
N ALA A 44 -42.84 -0.56 2.96
CA ALA A 44 -43.73 -1.47 3.72
C ALA A 44 -44.09 -2.81 3.02
N ASP A 45 -43.52 -3.11 1.84
CA ASP A 45 -43.73 -4.39 1.16
C ASP A 45 -42.64 -5.39 1.57
N VAL A 46 -42.72 -5.87 2.82
CA VAL A 46 -41.72 -6.79 3.40
C VAL A 46 -41.53 -8.07 2.58
N PRO A 47 -42.57 -8.73 2.02
CA PRO A 47 -42.39 -9.90 1.16
C PRO A 47 -41.53 -9.61 -0.09
N TYR A 48 -41.77 -8.48 -0.78
CA TYR A 48 -40.98 -8.05 -1.91
C TYR A 48 -39.54 -7.76 -1.51
N ASN A 49 -39.33 -6.94 -0.47
CA ASN A 49 -37.99 -6.55 0.00
C ASN A 49 -37.14 -7.77 0.45
N LYS A 50 -37.78 -8.74 1.13
CA LYS A 50 -37.14 -10.02 1.47
C LYS A 50 -36.65 -10.77 0.23
N ALA A 51 -37.46 -10.83 -0.83
CA ALA A 51 -37.05 -11.50 -2.06
C ALA A 51 -35.84 -10.84 -2.72
N GLU A 52 -35.80 -9.51 -2.79
CA GLU A 52 -34.68 -8.74 -3.31
C GLU A 52 -33.42 -8.89 -2.45
N ILE A 53 -33.55 -8.89 -1.11
CA ILE A 53 -32.44 -9.15 -0.18
C ILE A 53 -31.85 -10.55 -0.41
N LEU A 54 -32.71 -11.58 -0.53
CA LEU A 54 -32.26 -12.94 -0.80
C LEU A 54 -31.58 -13.08 -2.15
N ALA A 55 -32.08 -12.41 -3.19
CA ALA A 55 -31.42 -12.36 -4.51
C ALA A 55 -30.05 -11.72 -4.44
N ALA A 56 -29.91 -10.61 -3.70
CA ALA A 56 -28.62 -9.94 -3.47
C ALA A 56 -27.65 -10.86 -2.70
N MET A 57 -28.12 -11.56 -1.66
CA MET A 57 -27.29 -12.51 -0.90
C MET A 57 -26.82 -13.68 -1.76
N GLN A 58 -27.69 -14.25 -2.60
CA GLN A 58 -27.35 -15.34 -3.52
C GLN A 58 -26.33 -14.90 -4.57
N LYS A 59 -26.52 -13.73 -5.18
CA LYS A 59 -25.58 -13.14 -6.12
C LYS A 59 -24.21 -12.90 -5.47
N ALA A 60 -24.19 -12.28 -4.29
CA ALA A 60 -22.97 -12.03 -3.55
C ALA A 60 -22.20 -13.33 -3.23
N ALA A 61 -22.93 -14.37 -2.76
CA ALA A 61 -22.31 -15.67 -2.49
C ALA A 61 -21.75 -16.34 -3.75
N ALA A 62 -22.46 -16.25 -4.89
CA ALA A 62 -21.99 -16.77 -6.18
C ALA A 62 -20.75 -16.06 -6.69
N GLU A 63 -20.60 -14.76 -6.41
CA GLU A 63 -19.42 -13.96 -6.72
C GLU A 63 -18.28 -14.14 -5.71
N GLY A 64 -18.46 -14.96 -4.67
CA GLY A 64 -17.44 -15.24 -3.65
C GLY A 64 -17.31 -14.15 -2.58
N VAL A 65 -18.28 -13.25 -2.47
CA VAL A 65 -18.35 -12.24 -1.41
C VAL A 65 -18.47 -12.93 -0.04
N LYS A 66 -17.69 -12.47 0.92
CA LYS A 66 -17.68 -12.99 2.31
C LYS A 66 -18.32 -12.04 3.33
N LEU A 67 -18.46 -10.77 2.98
CA LEU A 67 -19.16 -9.77 3.78
C LEU A 67 -20.04 -8.92 2.87
N LEU A 68 -21.35 -8.97 3.10
CA LEU A 68 -22.37 -8.18 2.40
C LEU A 68 -23.00 -7.18 3.37
N CYS A 69 -22.93 -5.90 3.05
CA CYS A 69 -23.61 -4.82 3.74
C CYS A 69 -24.81 -4.36 2.91
N LEU A 70 -26.01 -4.38 3.49
CA LEU A 70 -27.24 -3.86 2.90
C LEU A 70 -27.64 -2.56 3.62
N PRO A 71 -28.58 -1.75 3.08
CA PRO A 71 -28.96 -0.47 3.65
C PRO A 71 -29.72 -0.58 4.99
N GLU A 72 -29.77 0.53 5.68
CA GLU A 72 -30.56 0.76 6.87
C GLU A 72 -32.06 0.51 6.59
N LEU A 73 -32.72 -0.23 7.50
CA LEU A 73 -34.19 -0.58 7.40
C LEU A 73 -34.60 -1.18 6.05
N CYS A 74 -33.67 -1.77 5.29
CA CYS A 74 -33.94 -2.30 3.95
C CYS A 74 -35.03 -3.38 3.88
N LEU A 75 -35.34 -4.02 5.01
CA LEU A 75 -36.42 -5.04 5.05
C LEU A 75 -37.78 -4.42 4.99
N THR A 76 -37.99 -3.22 5.52
CA THR A 76 -39.25 -2.49 5.51
C THR A 76 -39.32 -1.32 4.55
N GLY A 77 -38.15 -0.76 4.20
CA GLY A 77 -37.90 0.60 3.73
C GLY A 77 -37.71 1.55 4.90
N TYR A 78 -36.85 2.54 4.72
CA TYR A 78 -36.55 3.60 5.70
C TYR A 78 -37.73 4.58 5.84
N THR A 79 -38.42 4.86 4.75
CA THR A 79 -39.44 5.91 4.64
C THR A 79 -40.86 5.45 5.06
N CYS A 80 -40.95 4.44 5.91
CA CYS A 80 -42.25 3.93 6.40
C CYS A 80 -43.01 4.90 7.32
N GLY A 81 -42.37 5.89 7.91
CA GLY A 81 -43.00 6.88 8.78
C GLY A 81 -43.78 6.22 9.95
N ASP A 82 -44.98 6.68 10.21
CA ASP A 82 -45.85 6.17 11.31
C ASP A 82 -46.28 4.70 11.13
N LEU A 83 -46.03 4.07 9.98
CA LEU A 83 -46.24 2.64 9.81
C LEU A 83 -45.31 1.81 10.73
N PHE A 84 -44.18 2.33 11.19
CA PHE A 84 -43.37 1.69 12.22
C PHE A 84 -44.08 1.50 13.56
N LEU A 85 -45.20 2.20 13.80
CA LEU A 85 -46.05 2.00 14.98
C LEU A 85 -47.06 0.85 14.81
N GLN A 86 -47.16 0.28 13.61
CA GLN A 86 -48.13 -0.75 13.25
C GLN A 86 -47.58 -2.17 13.49
N GLN A 87 -48.30 -2.95 14.33
CA GLN A 87 -47.90 -4.33 14.66
C GLN A 87 -47.76 -5.27 13.44
N PRO A 88 -48.59 -5.17 12.39
CA PRO A 88 -48.45 -6.04 11.22
C PRO A 88 -47.08 -5.86 10.52
N LEU A 89 -46.60 -4.62 10.38
CA LEU A 89 -45.30 -4.35 9.74
C LEU A 89 -44.15 -4.96 10.54
N LEU A 90 -44.16 -4.80 11.87
CA LEU A 90 -43.10 -5.29 12.76
C LEU A 90 -43.05 -6.82 12.79
N ARG A 91 -44.24 -7.48 12.84
CA ARG A 91 -44.32 -8.95 12.76
C ARG A 91 -43.85 -9.46 11.41
N ALA A 92 -44.28 -8.84 10.32
CA ALA A 92 -43.83 -9.22 8.99
C ALA A 92 -42.31 -9.11 8.84
N ALA A 93 -41.67 -8.06 9.43
CA ALA A 93 -40.20 -7.90 9.42
C ALA A 93 -39.50 -9.01 10.23
N GLU A 94 -40.04 -9.41 11.39
CA GLU A 94 -39.46 -10.51 12.18
C GLU A 94 -39.63 -11.86 11.47
N ASP A 95 -40.82 -12.16 10.92
CA ASP A 95 -41.09 -13.38 10.15
C ASP A 95 -40.16 -13.46 8.91
N ALA A 96 -39.98 -12.35 8.20
CA ALA A 96 -39.10 -12.28 7.05
C ALA A 96 -37.61 -12.49 7.43
N LEU A 97 -37.18 -11.97 8.60
CA LEU A 97 -35.81 -12.24 9.11
C LEU A 97 -35.64 -13.74 9.36
N ALA A 98 -36.65 -14.45 9.95
CA ALA A 98 -36.57 -15.87 10.17
C ALA A 98 -36.42 -16.67 8.85
N GLU A 99 -37.16 -16.26 7.82
CA GLU A 99 -37.05 -16.87 6.48
C GLU A 99 -35.66 -16.58 5.81
N ILE A 100 -35.14 -15.35 5.96
CA ILE A 100 -33.80 -14.99 5.47
C ILE A 100 -32.74 -15.84 6.19
N LEU A 101 -32.82 -16.01 7.50
CA LEU A 101 -31.94 -16.88 8.26
C LEU A 101 -31.94 -18.30 7.72
N GLN A 102 -33.14 -18.89 7.53
CA GLN A 102 -33.27 -20.22 6.98
C GLN A 102 -32.66 -20.35 5.57
N ALA A 103 -32.96 -19.40 4.68
CA ALA A 103 -32.47 -19.40 3.31
C ALA A 103 -30.93 -19.18 3.22
N SER A 104 -30.36 -18.47 4.19
CA SER A 104 -28.90 -18.20 4.24
C SER A 104 -28.07 -19.36 4.79
N ALA A 105 -28.67 -20.44 5.27
CA ALA A 105 -27.93 -21.53 5.92
C ALA A 105 -26.85 -22.18 5.05
N GLY A 106 -27.07 -22.21 3.72
CA GLY A 106 -26.10 -22.74 2.73
C GLY A 106 -25.16 -21.68 2.13
N LEU A 107 -25.25 -20.42 2.53
CA LEU A 107 -24.46 -19.34 1.96
C LEU A 107 -23.23 -19.04 2.83
N ASP A 108 -22.04 -19.15 2.24
CA ASP A 108 -20.76 -18.91 2.92
C ASP A 108 -20.41 -17.42 2.95
N LEU A 109 -21.27 -16.61 3.57
CA LEU A 109 -21.06 -15.17 3.73
C LEU A 109 -21.63 -14.68 5.07
N VAL A 110 -21.13 -13.54 5.54
CA VAL A 110 -21.74 -12.71 6.58
C VAL A 110 -22.59 -11.65 5.87
N ALA A 111 -23.87 -11.51 6.23
CA ALA A 111 -24.74 -10.46 5.70
C ALA A 111 -25.25 -9.57 6.83
N LEU A 112 -25.39 -8.27 6.54
CA LEU A 112 -26.00 -7.29 7.43
C LEU A 112 -27.29 -6.80 6.80
N VAL A 113 -28.39 -6.94 7.55
CA VAL A 113 -29.76 -6.60 7.12
C VAL A 113 -30.35 -5.58 8.08
N GLY A 114 -30.77 -4.43 7.56
CA GLY A 114 -31.41 -3.37 8.33
C GLY A 114 -32.90 -3.66 8.57
N LEU A 115 -33.37 -3.59 9.84
CA LEU A 115 -34.78 -3.82 10.19
C LEU A 115 -35.17 -3.11 11.51
N PRO A 116 -36.48 -2.81 11.70
CA PRO A 116 -37.00 -2.36 12.99
C PRO A 116 -37.12 -3.55 13.94
N VAL A 117 -36.64 -3.41 15.19
CA VAL A 117 -36.73 -4.47 16.22
C VAL A 117 -37.39 -3.93 17.48
N ARG A 118 -38.45 -4.58 17.95
CA ARG A 118 -39.06 -4.26 19.23
C ARG A 118 -38.41 -5.06 20.35
N VAL A 119 -37.85 -4.34 21.33
CA VAL A 119 -37.28 -4.94 22.53
C VAL A 119 -37.95 -4.30 23.74
N ASP A 120 -38.63 -5.10 24.54
CA ASP A 120 -39.53 -4.65 25.60
C ASP A 120 -40.58 -3.66 25.06
N ALA A 121 -40.61 -2.46 25.62
CA ALA A 121 -41.60 -1.42 25.24
C ALA A 121 -41.03 -0.40 24.22
N LYS A 122 -39.83 -0.63 23.66
CA LYS A 122 -39.17 0.30 22.76
C LYS A 122 -38.93 -0.32 21.39
N LEU A 123 -38.95 0.51 20.36
CA LEU A 123 -38.57 0.14 18.99
C LEU A 123 -37.17 0.67 18.71
N TYR A 124 -36.36 -0.15 18.06
CA TYR A 124 -34.97 0.18 17.70
C TYR A 124 -34.76 -0.01 16.20
N ASN A 125 -34.00 0.88 15.60
CA ASN A 125 -33.47 0.75 14.26
C ASN A 125 -32.21 -0.07 14.36
N CYS A 126 -32.14 -1.28 13.76
CA CYS A 126 -31.10 -2.26 14.00
C CYS A 126 -30.47 -2.80 12.71
N ALA A 127 -29.25 -3.18 12.82
CA ALA A 127 -28.57 -4.08 11.89
C ALA A 127 -28.57 -5.50 12.48
N ALA A 128 -29.16 -6.45 11.78
CA ALA A 128 -29.02 -7.88 12.07
C ALA A 128 -27.77 -8.42 11.35
N VAL A 129 -26.87 -9.04 12.09
CA VAL A 129 -25.66 -9.68 11.56
C VAL A 129 -25.90 -11.17 11.44
N LEU A 130 -25.89 -11.68 10.21
CA LEU A 130 -26.27 -13.06 9.86
C LEU A 130 -25.06 -13.82 9.32
N CYS A 131 -24.93 -15.10 9.67
CA CYS A 131 -23.96 -15.98 9.06
C CYS A 131 -24.47 -17.42 9.02
N ARG A 132 -24.65 -18.00 7.84
CA ARG A 132 -24.97 -19.40 7.62
C ARG A 132 -26.18 -19.87 8.47
N GLY A 133 -27.28 -19.14 8.39
CA GLY A 133 -28.52 -19.45 9.11
C GLY A 133 -28.55 -19.02 10.58
N LYS A 134 -27.47 -18.43 11.11
CA LYS A 134 -27.37 -17.96 12.49
C LYS A 134 -27.53 -16.46 12.58
N LEU A 135 -28.32 -15.98 13.52
CA LEU A 135 -28.33 -14.59 13.95
C LEU A 135 -27.18 -14.39 14.96
N LEU A 136 -26.12 -13.76 14.49
CA LEU A 136 -24.90 -13.53 15.31
C LEU A 136 -25.13 -12.42 16.35
N GLY A 137 -25.95 -11.42 16.03
CA GLY A 137 -26.28 -10.32 16.92
C GLY A 137 -27.05 -9.23 16.22
N LEU A 138 -27.55 -8.31 17.05
CA LEU A 138 -28.34 -7.15 16.67
C LEU A 138 -27.67 -5.88 17.19
N VAL A 139 -27.34 -4.99 16.28
CA VAL A 139 -26.68 -3.70 16.60
C VAL A 139 -27.72 -2.58 16.40
N PRO A 140 -28.22 -1.96 17.49
CA PRO A 140 -29.10 -0.81 17.38
C PRO A 140 -28.33 0.47 17.10
N LYS A 141 -28.95 1.40 16.35
CA LYS A 141 -28.42 2.73 16.03
C LYS A 141 -28.18 3.54 17.29
N THR A 142 -27.01 4.16 17.39
CA THR A 142 -26.60 4.94 18.57
C THR A 142 -27.09 6.38 18.48
N HIS A 143 -26.89 7.04 17.35
CA HIS A 143 -27.28 8.43 17.12
C HIS A 143 -28.48 8.49 16.19
N LEU A 144 -29.59 9.00 16.67
CA LEU A 144 -30.81 9.15 15.91
C LEU A 144 -30.96 10.59 15.42
N PRO A 145 -30.93 10.85 14.09
CA PRO A 145 -31.13 12.20 13.58
C PRO A 145 -32.57 12.66 13.84
N ASN A 146 -32.73 13.88 14.34
CA ASN A 146 -34.02 14.49 14.61
C ASN A 146 -33.96 16.00 14.33
N TYR A 147 -33.58 16.33 13.12
CA TYR A 147 -33.42 17.68 12.59
C TYR A 147 -33.68 17.68 11.08
N ALA A 148 -34.05 18.85 10.51
CA ALA A 148 -34.41 19.03 9.10
C ALA A 148 -35.44 17.98 8.64
N GLU A 149 -35.15 17.21 7.61
CA GLU A 149 -35.97 16.15 7.05
C GLU A 149 -36.06 14.87 7.92
N PHE A 150 -35.19 14.70 8.91
CA PHE A 150 -35.08 13.53 9.75
C PHE A 150 -35.85 13.69 11.06
N TYR A 151 -36.64 12.64 11.45
CA TYR A 151 -37.42 12.61 12.68
C TYR A 151 -37.47 11.21 13.34
N GLU A 152 -36.30 10.53 13.36
CA GLU A 152 -36.19 9.14 13.85
C GLU A 152 -36.58 8.99 15.33
N LEU A 153 -36.34 10.00 16.19
CA LEU A 153 -36.75 9.97 17.60
C LEU A 153 -38.29 9.85 17.80
N ARG A 154 -39.07 10.12 16.73
CA ARG A 154 -40.52 9.89 16.77
C ARG A 154 -40.84 8.39 16.90
N HIS A 155 -40.03 7.52 16.31
CA HIS A 155 -40.33 6.10 16.19
C HIS A 155 -39.35 5.24 16.98
N PHE A 156 -38.07 5.57 17.02
CA PHE A 156 -37.00 4.74 17.52
C PHE A 156 -36.38 5.28 18.81
N ALA A 157 -35.85 4.37 19.62
CA ALA A 157 -35.01 4.69 20.77
C ALA A 157 -33.52 4.51 20.41
N PRO A 158 -32.61 5.33 20.96
CA PRO A 158 -31.19 5.13 20.81
C PRO A 158 -30.70 3.83 21.46
N ALA A 159 -29.57 3.29 21.01
CA ALA A 159 -28.96 2.09 21.57
C ALA A 159 -28.92 2.11 23.12
N PRO A 160 -29.34 1.04 23.79
CA PRO A 160 -29.23 0.97 25.24
C PRO A 160 -27.79 0.78 25.70
N GLN A 161 -27.52 1.08 26.97
CA GLN A 161 -26.25 0.81 27.59
C GLN A 161 -25.98 -0.70 27.72
N GLY A 162 -24.78 -1.15 27.38
CA GLY A 162 -24.33 -2.54 27.50
C GLY A 162 -24.91 -3.47 26.44
N VAL A 163 -24.70 -4.78 26.65
CA VAL A 163 -25.13 -5.85 25.77
C VAL A 163 -25.96 -6.84 26.57
N ARG A 164 -27.12 -7.27 26.02
CA ARG A 164 -27.96 -8.29 26.61
C ARG A 164 -28.42 -9.31 25.56
N SER A 165 -28.84 -10.50 25.98
CA SER A 165 -29.46 -11.47 25.08
C SER A 165 -30.95 -11.16 24.89
N ILE A 166 -31.42 -11.31 23.66
CA ILE A 166 -32.84 -11.22 23.31
C ILE A 166 -33.23 -12.38 22.39
N ALA A 167 -34.50 -12.80 22.46
CA ALA A 167 -35.08 -13.73 21.51
C ALA A 167 -35.68 -12.97 20.32
N LEU A 168 -35.25 -13.30 19.08
CA LEU A 168 -35.78 -12.76 17.83
C LEU A 168 -35.71 -13.80 16.72
N ALA A 169 -36.72 -13.88 15.87
CA ALA A 169 -36.79 -14.80 14.73
C ALA A 169 -36.50 -16.27 15.12
N GLY A 170 -36.90 -16.70 16.30
CA GLY A 170 -36.70 -18.05 16.84
C GLY A 170 -35.29 -18.35 17.35
N GLN A 171 -34.43 -17.36 17.47
CA GLN A 171 -33.06 -17.51 17.98
C GLN A 171 -32.76 -16.55 19.13
N GLU A 172 -31.88 -16.96 20.04
CA GLU A 172 -31.27 -16.08 21.06
C GLU A 172 -30.06 -15.41 20.48
N ALA A 173 -29.96 -14.07 20.59
CA ALA A 173 -28.85 -13.30 20.07
C ALA A 173 -28.47 -12.11 20.97
N PRO A 174 -27.23 -11.71 21.03
CA PRO A 174 -26.80 -10.50 21.73
C PRO A 174 -27.33 -9.26 21.02
N PHE A 175 -27.81 -8.29 21.83
CA PHE A 175 -28.34 -7.01 21.40
C PHE A 175 -27.63 -5.88 22.11
N GLY A 176 -27.03 -4.95 21.36
CA GLY A 176 -26.32 -3.78 21.87
C GLY A 176 -25.34 -3.19 20.87
N ALA A 177 -24.91 -1.94 21.09
CA ALA A 177 -23.99 -1.24 20.21
C ALA A 177 -22.52 -1.73 20.35
N SER A 178 -22.13 -2.26 21.51
CA SER A 178 -20.74 -2.67 21.79
C SER A 178 -20.51 -4.14 21.44
N LEU A 179 -20.82 -4.53 20.21
CA LEU A 179 -20.60 -5.87 19.67
C LEU A 179 -19.48 -5.89 18.64
N LEU A 180 -18.60 -6.90 18.71
CA LEU A 180 -17.63 -7.24 17.67
C LEU A 180 -17.83 -8.67 17.21
N PHE A 181 -17.83 -8.86 15.88
CA PHE A 181 -18.02 -10.18 15.28
C PHE A 181 -16.67 -10.66 14.73
N ARG A 182 -16.17 -11.80 15.26
CA ARG A 182 -14.83 -12.31 14.97
C ARG A 182 -14.88 -13.61 14.19
N CYS A 183 -14.26 -13.63 13.01
CA CYS A 183 -14.09 -14.85 12.22
C CYS A 183 -13.00 -15.74 12.84
N ARG A 184 -13.33 -17.01 13.18
CA ARG A 184 -12.33 -17.93 13.76
C ARG A 184 -11.29 -18.40 12.75
N GLN A 185 -11.67 -18.53 11.48
CA GLN A 185 -10.78 -18.95 10.40
C GLN A 185 -9.86 -17.84 9.88
N MET A 186 -10.23 -16.56 10.12
CA MET A 186 -9.44 -15.38 9.77
C MET A 186 -9.46 -14.40 10.94
N PRO A 187 -8.56 -14.54 11.94
CA PRO A 187 -8.55 -13.69 13.13
C PRO A 187 -8.43 -12.19 12.84
N SER A 188 -7.83 -11.82 11.72
CA SER A 188 -7.77 -10.44 11.21
C SER A 188 -9.13 -9.91 10.73
N PHE A 189 -10.13 -10.76 10.50
CA PHE A 189 -11.48 -10.34 10.17
C PHE A 189 -12.30 -10.13 11.44
N VAL A 190 -12.35 -8.89 11.90
CA VAL A 190 -13.14 -8.43 13.03
C VAL A 190 -14.07 -7.31 12.56
N LEU A 191 -15.37 -7.58 12.57
CA LEU A 191 -16.40 -6.66 12.10
C LEU A 191 -16.98 -5.85 13.26
N GLY A 192 -17.00 -4.52 13.12
CA GLY A 192 -17.81 -3.57 13.88
C GLY A 192 -18.91 -3.01 13.00
N VAL A 193 -20.07 -2.67 13.58
CA VAL A 193 -21.24 -2.20 12.85
C VAL A 193 -21.76 -0.90 13.44
N GLU A 194 -22.07 0.07 12.58
CA GLU A 194 -22.76 1.31 12.93
C GLU A 194 -23.81 1.65 11.87
N LEU A 195 -24.73 2.56 12.17
CA LEU A 195 -25.84 2.89 11.28
C LEU A 195 -25.87 4.39 10.96
N CYS A 196 -25.83 4.70 9.67
CA CYS A 196 -26.09 6.01 9.06
C CYS A 196 -25.52 7.20 9.86
N GLU A 197 -26.36 7.91 10.64
CA GLU A 197 -26.01 9.09 11.45
C GLU A 197 -24.83 8.83 12.40
N ASP A 198 -24.59 7.59 12.78
CA ASP A 198 -23.44 7.24 13.63
C ASP A 198 -22.12 7.73 13.02
N LEU A 199 -21.96 7.66 11.68
CA LEU A 199 -20.78 8.19 11.00
C LEU A 199 -20.71 9.73 11.02
N TRP A 200 -21.86 10.41 11.01
CA TRP A 200 -21.95 11.88 10.92
C TRP A 200 -21.75 12.55 12.28
N ALA A 201 -21.90 11.78 13.37
CA ALA A 201 -21.70 12.27 14.73
C ALA A 201 -20.23 12.72 14.96
N PRO A 202 -19.97 13.70 15.84
CA PRO A 202 -18.60 14.17 16.14
C PRO A 202 -17.67 13.06 16.61
N VAL A 203 -18.18 12.03 17.29
CA VAL A 203 -17.45 10.83 17.74
C VAL A 203 -18.22 9.60 17.29
N PRO A 204 -17.97 9.11 16.07
CA PRO A 204 -18.64 7.91 15.56
C PRO A 204 -18.36 6.67 16.43
N PRO A 205 -19.33 5.76 16.63
CA PRO A 205 -19.11 4.49 17.32
C PRO A 205 -17.95 3.66 16.73
N SER A 206 -17.71 3.76 15.43
CA SER A 206 -16.56 3.13 14.76
C SER A 206 -15.21 3.47 15.36
N CYS A 207 -15.05 4.64 16.01
CA CYS A 207 -13.83 4.97 16.74
C CYS A 207 -13.58 3.97 17.89
N ALA A 208 -14.59 3.72 18.71
CA ALA A 208 -14.51 2.75 19.79
C ALA A 208 -14.41 1.31 19.26
N HIS A 209 -15.15 0.96 18.19
CA HIS A 209 -15.07 -0.35 17.53
C HIS A 209 -13.65 -0.67 17.05
N ALA A 210 -13.00 0.28 16.38
CA ALA A 210 -11.62 0.10 15.89
C ALA A 210 -10.61 -0.06 17.02
N LEU A 211 -10.72 0.74 18.09
CA LEU A 211 -9.87 0.61 19.28
C LEU A 211 -10.13 -0.69 20.03
N ALA A 212 -11.37 -1.22 19.99
CA ALA A 212 -11.68 -2.55 20.53
C ALA A 212 -11.23 -3.71 19.63
N GLY A 213 -10.73 -3.41 18.43
CA GLY A 213 -10.09 -4.38 17.54
C GLY A 213 -10.80 -4.61 16.20
N ALA A 214 -11.89 -3.89 15.88
CA ALA A 214 -12.53 -4.01 14.58
C ALA A 214 -11.56 -3.58 13.45
N THR A 215 -11.37 -4.43 12.47
CA THR A 215 -10.56 -4.16 11.26
C THR A 215 -11.45 -3.80 10.07
N VAL A 216 -12.73 -4.14 10.17
CA VAL A 216 -13.77 -3.80 9.19
C VAL A 216 -14.90 -3.09 9.91
N ILE A 217 -15.34 -1.97 9.39
CA ILE A 217 -16.54 -1.27 9.81
C ILE A 217 -17.57 -1.38 8.67
N ALA A 218 -18.79 -1.77 9.00
CA ALA A 218 -19.94 -1.74 8.10
C ALA A 218 -20.94 -0.72 8.61
N ASN A 219 -21.36 0.18 7.73
CA ASN A 219 -22.37 1.19 7.99
C ASN A 219 -23.58 0.96 7.07
N LEU A 220 -24.72 0.65 7.67
CA LEU A 220 -26.00 0.56 7.00
C LEU A 220 -26.63 1.95 7.02
N SER A 221 -26.87 2.54 5.87
CA SER A 221 -27.35 3.92 5.75
C SER A 221 -28.66 4.04 4.97
N ALA A 222 -29.36 5.12 5.28
CA ALA A 222 -30.44 5.69 4.49
C ALA A 222 -30.26 7.22 4.49
N SER A 223 -29.29 7.67 3.72
CA SER A 223 -28.93 9.07 3.58
C SER A 223 -29.48 9.59 2.25
N ASP A 224 -30.39 10.56 2.33
CA ASP A 224 -30.91 11.22 1.14
C ASP A 224 -29.81 11.91 0.33
N GLU A 225 -30.09 12.20 -0.94
CA GLU A 225 -29.12 12.84 -1.84
C GLU A 225 -29.47 14.32 -2.07
N THR A 226 -28.52 15.18 -1.81
CA THR A 226 -28.57 16.61 -2.12
C THR A 226 -27.29 17.04 -2.81
N ILE A 227 -27.32 18.20 -3.46
CA ILE A 227 -26.16 18.73 -4.21
C ILE A 227 -24.92 18.85 -3.30
N GLY A 228 -23.86 18.13 -3.66
CA GLY A 228 -22.57 18.09 -2.93
C GLY A 228 -22.50 17.08 -1.79
N LYS A 229 -23.58 16.41 -1.41
CA LYS A 229 -23.60 15.45 -0.30
C LYS A 229 -22.80 14.17 -0.63
N ALA A 230 -22.82 13.73 -1.89
CA ALA A 230 -22.02 12.58 -2.33
C ALA A 230 -20.51 12.80 -2.11
N ASP A 231 -19.97 13.99 -2.42
CA ASP A 231 -18.56 14.32 -2.20
C ASP A 231 -18.23 14.37 -0.70
N TYR A 232 -19.11 14.95 0.11
CA TYR A 232 -18.94 14.99 1.55
C TYR A 232 -19.00 13.60 2.18
N ARG A 233 -19.94 12.76 1.76
CA ARG A 233 -20.07 11.34 2.18
C ARG A 233 -18.80 10.55 1.84
N ARG A 234 -18.28 10.71 0.62
CA ARG A 234 -17.01 10.09 0.20
C ARG A 234 -15.84 10.54 1.08
N ALA A 235 -15.77 11.83 1.41
CA ALA A 235 -14.74 12.37 2.30
C ALA A 235 -14.85 11.81 3.72
N LEU A 236 -16.07 11.68 4.29
CA LEU A 236 -16.29 11.08 5.60
C LEU A 236 -15.86 9.61 5.63
N VAL A 237 -16.33 8.80 4.68
CA VAL A 237 -16.03 7.35 4.61
C VAL A 237 -14.52 7.12 4.45
N THR A 238 -13.88 7.80 3.51
CA THR A 238 -12.43 7.66 3.30
C THR A 238 -11.63 8.22 4.47
N GLY A 239 -12.04 9.34 5.03
CA GLY A 239 -11.40 9.95 6.20
C GLY A 239 -11.48 9.06 7.44
N GLN A 240 -12.64 8.46 7.70
CA GLN A 240 -12.84 7.55 8.83
C GLN A 240 -12.05 6.25 8.64
N SER A 241 -12.09 5.65 7.45
CA SER A 241 -11.27 4.49 7.10
C SER A 241 -9.77 4.74 7.34
N GLY A 242 -9.25 5.88 6.91
CA GLY A 242 -7.84 6.26 7.08
C GLY A 242 -7.47 6.53 8.54
N ARG A 243 -8.31 7.25 9.28
CA ARG A 243 -8.08 7.57 10.70
C ARG A 243 -8.04 6.30 11.55
N LEU A 244 -8.94 5.35 11.29
CA LEU A 244 -9.11 4.13 12.08
C LEU A 244 -8.24 2.97 11.60
N LEU A 245 -7.49 3.15 10.51
CA LEU A 245 -6.70 2.08 9.89
C LEU A 245 -7.56 0.83 9.71
N CYS A 246 -8.70 0.96 9.03
CA CYS A 246 -9.67 -0.12 8.82
C CYS A 246 -10.23 -0.09 7.40
N ALA A 247 -10.87 -1.20 7.00
CA ALA A 247 -11.79 -1.19 5.87
C ALA A 247 -13.13 -0.63 6.32
N TYR A 248 -13.78 0.16 5.46
CA TYR A 248 -15.08 0.76 5.74
C TYR A 248 -16.04 0.52 4.56
N LEU A 249 -17.14 -0.18 4.85
CA LEU A 249 -18.24 -0.44 3.92
C LEU A 249 -19.41 0.48 4.27
N TYR A 250 -19.91 1.19 3.29
CA TYR A 250 -21.06 2.07 3.42
C TYR A 250 -22.11 1.65 2.38
N ALA A 251 -23.27 1.17 2.84
CA ALA A 251 -24.40 0.78 1.99
C ALA A 251 -25.54 1.75 2.21
N ASP A 252 -25.95 2.46 1.16
CA ASP A 252 -26.96 3.52 1.22
C ASP A 252 -28.30 3.08 0.64
N ALA A 253 -29.40 3.62 1.16
CA ALA A 253 -30.72 3.43 0.58
C ALA A 253 -30.78 3.96 -0.87
N GLY A 254 -31.68 3.41 -1.67
CA GLY A 254 -31.75 3.73 -3.09
C GLY A 254 -33.15 3.64 -3.66
N HIS A 255 -33.25 3.05 -4.83
CA HIS A 255 -34.49 2.96 -5.58
C HIS A 255 -35.61 2.24 -4.78
N GLY A 256 -36.78 2.86 -4.73
CA GLY A 256 -37.99 2.29 -4.10
C GLY A 256 -38.35 2.88 -2.74
N GLU A 257 -37.50 3.68 -2.14
CA GLU A 257 -37.87 4.53 -1.00
C GLU A 257 -38.88 5.62 -1.42
N SER A 258 -39.65 6.14 -0.48
CA SER A 258 -40.60 7.23 -0.76
C SER A 258 -39.89 8.50 -1.11
N THR A 259 -40.38 9.20 -2.11
CA THR A 259 -39.83 10.48 -2.61
C THR A 259 -40.70 11.68 -2.19
N THR A 260 -41.35 11.59 -1.03
CA THR A 260 -42.20 12.71 -0.53
C THR A 260 -41.38 13.99 -0.41
N ASP A 261 -40.27 13.96 0.33
CA ASP A 261 -39.34 15.11 0.47
C ASP A 261 -37.90 14.72 0.22
N MET A 262 -37.53 13.44 0.29
CA MET A 262 -36.16 12.92 0.14
C MET A 262 -36.02 12.07 -1.12
N THR A 263 -34.85 12.05 -1.70
CA THR A 263 -34.49 11.13 -2.78
C THR A 263 -33.21 10.40 -2.40
N PHE A 264 -33.20 9.07 -2.55
CA PHE A 264 -32.07 8.22 -2.17
C PHE A 264 -31.34 7.72 -3.39
N ALA A 265 -30.02 7.74 -3.34
CA ALA A 265 -29.16 7.59 -4.53
C ALA A 265 -28.45 6.24 -4.64
N ALA A 266 -28.56 5.33 -3.67
CA ALA A 266 -27.79 4.09 -3.62
C ALA A 266 -26.25 4.31 -3.75
N HIS A 267 -25.75 5.37 -3.14
CA HIS A 267 -24.33 5.73 -3.21
C HIS A 267 -23.50 4.88 -2.26
N ASN A 268 -23.08 3.69 -2.72
CA ASN A 268 -22.34 2.73 -1.93
C ASN A 268 -20.85 2.91 -2.09
N LEU A 269 -20.10 2.77 -0.98
CA LEU A 269 -18.68 3.02 -0.91
C LEU A 269 -17.95 1.91 -0.17
N ILE A 270 -16.79 1.50 -0.68
CA ILE A 270 -15.85 0.63 0.03
C ILE A 270 -14.50 1.33 0.07
N ALA A 271 -14.01 1.64 1.26
CA ALA A 271 -12.70 2.26 1.49
C ALA A 271 -11.79 1.37 2.33
N GLU A 272 -10.49 1.50 2.14
CA GLU A 272 -9.44 0.78 2.86
C GLU A 272 -8.30 1.72 3.22
N ASN A 273 -8.09 1.96 4.52
CA ASN A 273 -6.99 2.83 5.00
C ASN A 273 -6.93 4.17 4.25
N GLY A 274 -8.10 4.80 4.08
CA GLY A 274 -8.23 6.11 3.43
C GLY A 274 -8.30 6.09 1.90
N ALA A 275 -8.10 4.94 1.26
CA ALA A 275 -8.23 4.80 -0.19
C ALA A 275 -9.63 4.28 -0.55
N LEU A 276 -10.30 4.91 -1.49
CA LEU A 276 -11.53 4.41 -2.09
C LEU A 276 -11.20 3.23 -3.01
N LEU A 277 -11.77 2.06 -2.74
CA LEU A 277 -11.56 0.84 -3.54
C LEU A 277 -12.68 0.62 -4.57
N ALA A 278 -13.93 0.85 -4.15
CA ALA A 278 -15.10 0.71 -5.00
C ALA A 278 -16.15 1.75 -4.65
N GLU A 279 -16.90 2.16 -5.64
CA GLU A 279 -17.99 3.11 -5.54
C GLU A 279 -19.08 2.74 -6.53
N ALA A 280 -20.33 2.57 -6.03
CA ALA A 280 -21.53 2.64 -6.87
C ALA A 280 -21.92 4.12 -6.93
N PRO A 281 -21.85 4.75 -8.11
CA PRO A 281 -22.16 6.18 -8.21
C PRO A 281 -23.62 6.47 -7.88
N PRO A 282 -23.93 7.70 -7.42
CA PRO A 282 -25.30 8.09 -7.16
C PRO A 282 -26.23 7.77 -8.33
N PHE A 283 -27.38 7.16 -8.03
CA PHE A 283 -28.41 6.70 -8.99
C PHE A 283 -27.92 5.62 -9.98
N GLY A 284 -26.82 4.93 -9.65
CA GLY A 284 -26.31 3.78 -10.38
C GLY A 284 -27.05 2.48 -10.06
N ASP A 285 -26.36 1.35 -10.30
CA ASP A 285 -26.90 -0.01 -10.06
C ASP A 285 -26.91 -0.43 -8.59
N GLY A 286 -26.38 0.41 -7.69
CA GLY A 286 -26.31 0.15 -6.27
C GLY A 286 -25.41 -1.03 -5.87
N TRP A 287 -24.44 -1.44 -6.71
CA TRP A 287 -23.53 -2.54 -6.42
C TRP A 287 -22.08 -2.06 -6.37
N ALA A 288 -21.48 -2.03 -5.18
CA ALA A 288 -20.05 -1.80 -4.99
C ALA A 288 -19.40 -3.04 -4.38
N ALA A 289 -18.36 -3.58 -5.01
CA ALA A 289 -17.63 -4.75 -4.52
C ALA A 289 -16.12 -4.56 -4.63
N ALA A 290 -15.37 -5.02 -3.64
CA ALA A 290 -13.91 -4.96 -3.63
C ALA A 290 -13.30 -6.01 -2.70
N GLU A 291 -12.07 -6.43 -3.02
CA GLU A 291 -11.24 -7.19 -2.09
C GLU A 291 -10.50 -6.22 -1.16
N ILE A 292 -10.75 -6.31 0.15
CA ILE A 292 -10.03 -5.57 1.19
C ILE A 292 -8.85 -6.37 1.72
N ASP A 293 -7.76 -5.69 2.12
CA ASP A 293 -6.54 -6.30 2.65
C ASP A 293 -6.42 -6.10 4.17
N LEU A 294 -6.89 -7.10 4.93
CA LEU A 294 -6.92 -7.04 6.39
C LEU A 294 -5.51 -7.12 7.02
N GLN A 295 -4.59 -7.87 6.40
CA GLN A 295 -3.22 -7.95 6.89
C GLN A 295 -2.50 -6.60 6.77
N ARG A 296 -2.83 -5.81 5.76
CA ARG A 296 -2.33 -4.43 5.64
C ARG A 296 -2.78 -3.58 6.83
N MET A 297 -4.07 -3.69 7.25
CA MET A 297 -4.57 -2.95 8.40
C MET A 297 -3.84 -3.33 9.69
N GLU A 298 -3.64 -4.63 9.93
CA GLU A 298 -2.90 -5.12 11.10
C GLU A 298 -1.47 -4.57 11.14
N GLN A 299 -0.77 -4.57 10.01
CA GLN A 299 0.60 -4.05 9.91
C GLN A 299 0.67 -2.53 10.15
N GLU A 300 -0.27 -1.77 9.61
CA GLU A 300 -0.34 -0.32 9.83
C GLU A 300 -0.60 -0.01 11.31
N ARG A 301 -1.53 -0.74 11.96
CA ARG A 301 -1.81 -0.60 13.39
C ARG A 301 -0.62 -0.99 14.26
N ALA A 302 0.08 -2.09 13.95
CA ALA A 302 1.25 -2.54 14.67
C ALA A 302 2.40 -1.52 14.66
N ARG A 303 2.50 -0.72 13.58
CA ARG A 303 3.49 0.36 13.47
C ARG A 303 3.08 1.66 14.14
N SER A 304 1.78 1.86 14.34
CA SER A 304 1.23 3.10 14.90
C SER A 304 1.26 3.06 16.43
N THR A 305 2.23 3.73 17.05
CA THR A 305 2.33 3.81 18.52
C THR A 305 1.20 4.61 19.17
N THR A 306 0.48 5.41 18.40
CA THR A 306 -0.67 6.20 18.87
C THR A 306 -2.01 5.47 18.71
N PHE A 307 -2.03 4.31 18.05
CA PHE A 307 -3.20 3.44 17.96
C PHE A 307 -3.24 2.56 19.21
N ALA A 308 -3.93 3.05 20.26
CA ALA A 308 -3.97 2.41 21.58
C ALA A 308 -5.23 1.51 21.69
N PRO A 309 -5.08 0.16 21.72
CA PRO A 309 -6.22 -0.75 21.88
C PRO A 309 -7.00 -0.50 23.17
N ALA A 310 -8.34 -0.46 23.09
CA ALA A 310 -9.24 -0.24 24.21
C ALA A 310 -10.47 -1.19 24.11
N PRO A 311 -10.31 -2.50 24.40
CA PRO A 311 -11.36 -3.50 24.22
C PRO A 311 -12.42 -3.50 25.36
N ALA A 312 -12.26 -2.72 26.42
CA ALA A 312 -13.15 -2.70 27.56
C ALA A 312 -14.59 -2.35 27.18
N GLY A 313 -15.56 -3.07 27.76
CA GLY A 313 -16.99 -2.87 27.50
C GLY A 313 -17.53 -3.51 26.22
N TYR A 314 -16.69 -4.22 25.45
CA TYR A 314 -17.12 -4.92 24.23
C TYR A 314 -17.40 -6.41 24.46
N THR A 315 -18.45 -6.89 23.80
CA THR A 315 -18.77 -8.32 23.70
C THR A 315 -18.33 -8.86 22.34
N SER A 316 -17.50 -9.90 22.35
CA SER A 316 -17.04 -10.56 21.13
C SER A 316 -17.90 -11.77 20.79
N VAL A 317 -18.45 -11.81 19.57
CA VAL A 317 -19.23 -12.92 19.03
C VAL A 317 -18.38 -13.64 17.98
N GLY A 318 -18.03 -14.89 18.27
CA GLY A 318 -17.27 -15.72 17.34
C GLY A 318 -18.15 -16.40 16.30
N PHE A 319 -17.74 -16.40 15.03
CA PHE A 319 -18.41 -17.12 13.96
C PHE A 319 -17.45 -17.92 13.10
N ASP A 320 -17.98 -18.91 12.38
CA ASP A 320 -17.25 -19.77 11.47
C ASP A 320 -17.66 -19.49 10.03
N LEU A 321 -16.69 -19.18 9.19
CA LEU A 321 -16.89 -18.93 7.76
C LEU A 321 -15.86 -19.70 6.95
N PRO A 322 -16.27 -20.68 6.11
CA PRO A 322 -15.36 -21.33 5.20
C PRO A 322 -14.76 -20.30 4.26
N LEU A 323 -13.43 -20.19 4.30
CA LEU A 323 -12.69 -19.27 3.48
C LEU A 323 -11.95 -20.06 2.40
N CYS A 324 -11.93 -19.53 1.21
CA CYS A 324 -11.13 -20.00 0.08
C CYS A 324 -10.20 -18.88 -0.38
N GLU A 325 -9.28 -19.20 -1.26
CA GLU A 325 -8.45 -18.18 -1.87
C GLU A 325 -9.30 -17.13 -2.56
N THR A 326 -9.15 -15.86 -2.17
CA THR A 326 -9.84 -14.73 -2.80
C THR A 326 -9.21 -14.46 -4.17
N LYS A 327 -9.99 -14.52 -5.25
CA LYS A 327 -9.54 -14.07 -6.56
C LYS A 327 -9.35 -12.56 -6.51
N LEU A 328 -8.13 -12.08 -6.78
CA LEU A 328 -7.86 -10.65 -6.82
C LEU A 328 -8.28 -10.08 -8.18
N THR A 329 -9.22 -9.14 -8.15
CA THR A 329 -9.65 -8.34 -9.31
C THR A 329 -9.28 -6.88 -9.14
N ARG A 330 -8.90 -6.47 -7.92
CA ARG A 330 -8.48 -5.10 -7.62
C ARG A 330 -7.21 -4.75 -8.40
N PHE A 331 -7.11 -3.49 -8.81
CA PHE A 331 -5.90 -3.00 -9.46
C PHE A 331 -4.72 -3.00 -8.49
N VAL A 332 -3.63 -3.64 -8.90
CA VAL A 332 -2.33 -3.61 -8.21
C VAL A 332 -1.34 -2.89 -9.11
N SER A 333 -0.88 -1.71 -8.69
CA SER A 333 0.06 -0.92 -9.50
C SER A 333 1.40 -1.64 -9.68
N PRO A 334 1.89 -1.86 -10.90
CA PRO A 334 3.24 -2.38 -11.13
C PRO A 334 4.34 -1.38 -10.74
N THR A 335 3.99 -0.11 -10.62
CA THR A 335 4.91 0.98 -10.23
C THR A 335 4.38 1.72 -9.00
N PRO A 336 4.43 1.10 -7.80
CA PRO A 336 3.75 1.62 -6.61
C PRO A 336 4.29 2.98 -6.11
N PHE A 337 5.50 3.36 -6.52
CA PHE A 337 6.09 4.66 -6.23
C PHE A 337 5.62 5.78 -7.16
N VAL A 338 5.02 5.43 -8.32
CA VAL A 338 4.65 6.37 -9.38
C VAL A 338 3.14 6.56 -9.39
N PRO A 339 2.61 7.77 -9.27
CA PRO A 339 1.17 8.04 -9.40
C PRO A 339 0.65 7.65 -10.79
N GLN A 340 -0.55 7.09 -10.84
CA GLN A 340 -1.17 6.68 -12.10
C GLN A 340 -1.68 7.88 -12.92
N ALA A 341 -2.30 8.86 -12.26
CA ALA A 341 -2.81 10.05 -12.94
C ALA A 341 -1.69 11.04 -13.29
N ASP A 342 -1.66 11.54 -14.52
CA ASP A 342 -0.61 12.43 -15.01
C ASP A 342 -0.54 13.75 -14.23
N ALA A 343 -1.68 14.35 -13.88
CA ALA A 343 -1.74 15.58 -13.08
C ALA A 343 -1.14 15.38 -11.67
N ASP A 344 -1.41 14.25 -11.04
CA ASP A 344 -0.84 13.93 -9.73
C ASP A 344 0.65 13.60 -9.84
N ARG A 345 1.07 12.99 -10.94
CA ARG A 345 2.48 12.69 -11.22
C ARG A 345 3.28 13.98 -11.35
N ALA A 346 2.80 14.97 -12.10
CA ALA A 346 3.47 16.26 -12.24
C ALA A 346 3.63 16.97 -10.89
N LYS A 347 2.55 17.06 -10.09
CA LYS A 347 2.58 17.64 -8.74
C LYS A 347 3.60 16.94 -7.83
N ARG A 348 3.63 15.61 -7.86
CA ARG A 348 4.54 14.82 -7.03
C ARG A 348 5.98 14.95 -7.49
N CYS A 349 6.27 14.96 -8.79
CA CYS A 349 7.61 15.18 -9.31
C CYS A 349 8.15 16.56 -8.87
N GLU A 350 7.34 17.61 -8.98
CA GLU A 350 7.72 18.94 -8.52
C GLU A 350 7.97 18.98 -7.01
N LEU A 351 7.11 18.35 -6.21
CA LEU A 351 7.28 18.28 -4.76
C LEU A 351 8.54 17.50 -4.37
N ILE A 352 8.84 16.39 -5.03
CA ILE A 352 10.05 15.59 -4.79
C ILE A 352 11.28 16.44 -5.06
N LEU A 353 11.36 17.08 -6.23
CA LEU A 353 12.48 17.96 -6.59
C LEU A 353 12.63 19.12 -5.58
N ARG A 354 11.52 19.65 -5.06
CA ARG A 354 11.55 20.69 -4.03
C ARG A 354 12.10 20.15 -2.71
N ILE A 355 11.66 18.97 -2.26
CA ILE A 355 12.17 18.32 -1.04
C ILE A 355 13.66 18.04 -1.17
N GLN A 356 14.12 17.52 -2.32
CA GLN A 356 15.54 17.29 -2.58
C GLN A 356 16.35 18.59 -2.53
N ALA A 357 15.85 19.63 -3.17
CA ALA A 357 16.51 20.93 -3.24
C ALA A 357 16.61 21.62 -1.86
N GLU A 358 15.52 21.65 -1.09
CA GLU A 358 15.49 22.26 0.25
C GLU A 358 16.44 21.53 1.23
N GLY A 359 16.42 20.18 1.22
CA GLY A 359 17.31 19.39 2.06
C GLY A 359 18.77 19.63 1.73
N LEU A 360 19.12 19.68 0.42
CA LEU A 360 20.48 19.95 -0.03
C LEU A 360 20.89 21.40 0.24
N ALA A 361 20.01 22.37 -0.02
CA ALA A 361 20.27 23.78 0.25
C ALA A 361 20.63 24.02 1.72
N LYS A 362 19.87 23.41 2.65
CA LYS A 362 20.16 23.51 4.09
C LYS A 362 21.54 22.97 4.46
N ARG A 363 22.00 21.88 3.82
CA ARG A 363 23.33 21.32 4.04
C ARG A 363 24.45 22.21 3.51
N ILE A 364 24.30 22.72 2.29
CA ILE A 364 25.26 23.65 1.68
C ILE A 364 25.36 24.93 2.51
N GLU A 365 24.25 25.48 2.97
CA GLU A 365 24.22 26.64 3.85
C GLU A 365 24.94 26.38 5.17
N HIS A 366 24.60 25.26 5.84
CA HIS A 366 25.17 24.92 7.15
C HIS A 366 26.66 24.67 7.13
N THR A 367 27.18 24.02 6.06
CA THR A 367 28.61 23.74 5.92
C THR A 367 29.40 24.89 5.38
N HIS A 368 28.74 26.00 5.00
CA HIS A 368 29.36 27.18 4.35
C HIS A 368 30.18 26.79 3.10
N ALA A 369 29.77 25.72 2.40
CA ALA A 369 30.51 25.21 1.25
C ALA A 369 30.63 26.27 0.16
N ALA A 370 31.86 26.45 -0.34
CA ALA A 370 32.13 27.38 -1.42
C ALA A 370 31.66 26.86 -2.78
N CYS A 371 31.64 25.54 -2.98
CA CYS A 371 31.08 24.88 -4.15
C CYS A 371 30.38 23.56 -3.81
N ALA A 372 29.51 23.12 -4.69
CA ALA A 372 28.89 21.78 -4.65
C ALA A 372 29.55 20.91 -5.74
N VAL A 373 30.07 19.74 -5.37
CA VAL A 373 30.78 18.83 -6.27
C VAL A 373 29.92 17.63 -6.59
N VAL A 374 29.70 17.33 -7.87
CA VAL A 374 28.91 16.19 -8.35
C VAL A 374 29.69 15.37 -9.34
N GLY A 375 29.79 14.07 -9.16
CA GLY A 375 30.28 13.15 -10.19
C GLY A 375 29.23 13.01 -11.29
N ILE A 376 29.53 13.41 -12.52
CA ILE A 376 28.61 13.33 -13.65
C ILE A 376 29.03 12.24 -14.63
N SER A 377 28.21 11.20 -14.77
CA SER A 377 28.43 10.09 -15.71
C SER A 377 27.69 10.27 -17.04
N GLY A 378 26.73 11.20 -17.11
CA GLY A 378 25.79 11.30 -18.22
C GLY A 378 24.62 10.32 -18.12
N GLY A 379 24.48 9.61 -17.01
CA GLY A 379 23.35 8.73 -16.69
C GLY A 379 22.28 9.41 -15.86
N LEU A 380 21.11 8.72 -15.68
CA LEU A 380 19.89 9.23 -15.06
C LEU A 380 20.09 9.74 -13.62
N ASP A 381 20.86 9.02 -12.79
CA ASP A 381 20.99 9.32 -11.37
C ASP A 381 21.82 10.57 -11.14
N SER A 382 22.94 10.69 -11.86
CA SER A 382 23.77 11.89 -11.82
C SER A 382 23.05 13.10 -12.43
N CYS A 383 22.23 12.88 -13.46
CA CYS A 383 21.35 13.91 -14.02
C CYS A 383 20.35 14.42 -12.98
N LEU A 384 19.61 13.54 -12.29
CA LEU A 384 18.67 13.95 -11.24
C LEU A 384 19.36 14.69 -10.09
N ALA A 385 20.53 14.20 -9.66
CA ALA A 385 21.30 14.85 -8.60
C ALA A 385 21.73 16.28 -9.02
N LEU A 386 22.13 16.47 -10.27
CA LEU A 386 22.50 17.76 -10.82
C LEU A 386 21.30 18.71 -10.91
N LEU A 387 20.15 18.22 -11.38
CA LEU A 387 18.88 19.00 -11.40
C LEU A 387 18.46 19.45 -10.00
N ALA A 388 18.57 18.58 -9.00
CA ALA A 388 18.31 18.92 -7.60
C ALA A 388 19.30 19.94 -7.06
N ALA A 389 20.60 19.84 -7.42
CA ALA A 389 21.63 20.77 -7.02
C ALA A 389 21.41 22.18 -7.62
N VAL A 390 21.05 22.27 -8.89
CA VAL A 390 20.71 23.56 -9.54
C VAL A 390 19.50 24.22 -8.85
N ARG A 391 18.48 23.43 -8.50
CA ARG A 391 17.34 23.95 -7.72
C ARG A 391 17.74 24.38 -6.31
N ALA A 392 18.65 23.66 -5.64
CA ALA A 392 19.17 24.06 -4.33
C ALA A 392 19.93 25.39 -4.39
N CYS A 393 20.76 25.60 -5.42
CA CYS A 393 21.43 26.88 -5.66
C CYS A 393 20.40 28.01 -5.85
N LYS A 394 19.31 27.76 -6.60
CA LYS A 394 18.23 28.73 -6.77
C LYS A 394 17.56 29.08 -5.45
N VAL A 395 17.32 28.10 -4.57
CA VAL A 395 16.77 28.32 -3.20
C VAL A 395 17.72 29.20 -2.39
N LEU A 396 19.02 29.02 -2.51
CA LEU A 396 20.04 29.80 -1.80
C LEU A 396 20.35 31.17 -2.43
N GLY A 397 19.75 31.51 -3.57
CA GLY A 397 20.10 32.70 -4.33
C GLY A 397 21.53 32.68 -4.90
N LYS A 398 22.12 31.49 -5.06
CA LYS A 398 23.46 31.30 -5.62
C LYS A 398 23.37 30.97 -7.12
N PRO A 399 24.37 31.38 -7.94
CA PRO A 399 24.38 31.00 -9.36
C PRO A 399 24.68 29.50 -9.52
N ALA A 400 24.18 28.89 -10.59
CA ALA A 400 24.42 27.47 -10.90
C ALA A 400 25.93 27.17 -11.09
N SER A 401 26.72 28.18 -11.45
CA SER A 401 28.20 28.07 -11.55
C SER A 401 28.92 27.81 -10.22
N THR A 402 28.20 27.84 -9.06
CA THR A 402 28.76 27.30 -7.80
C THR A 402 28.79 25.76 -7.76
N ILE A 403 28.15 25.10 -8.71
CA ILE A 403 28.21 23.64 -8.85
C ILE A 403 29.34 23.30 -9.81
N VAL A 404 30.15 22.32 -9.42
CA VAL A 404 31.23 21.73 -10.26
C VAL A 404 30.84 20.26 -10.53
N ALA A 405 30.47 19.99 -11.75
CA ALA A 405 30.20 18.64 -12.23
C ALA A 405 31.49 18.06 -12.83
N ILE A 406 31.96 16.94 -12.27
CA ILE A 406 33.21 16.32 -12.68
C ILE A 406 32.94 15.01 -13.39
N THR A 407 33.31 14.90 -14.67
CA THR A 407 33.37 13.62 -15.36
C THR A 407 34.77 13.00 -15.19
N MET A 408 34.79 11.69 -14.97
CA MET A 408 36.01 10.95 -14.67
C MET A 408 36.19 9.77 -15.62
N PRO A 409 36.54 10.00 -16.88
CA PRO A 409 36.68 8.93 -17.86
C PRO A 409 37.74 7.91 -17.44
N CYS A 410 37.40 6.62 -17.63
CA CYS A 410 38.23 5.46 -17.45
C CYS A 410 38.00 4.47 -18.61
N PHE A 411 38.27 3.19 -18.41
CA PHE A 411 38.28 2.16 -19.47
C PHE A 411 36.90 1.91 -20.11
N GLY A 412 35.79 2.16 -19.41
CA GLY A 412 34.42 1.87 -19.87
C GLY A 412 33.62 3.09 -20.32
N THR A 413 34.13 4.30 -20.21
CA THR A 413 33.38 5.52 -20.52
C THR A 413 33.15 5.66 -22.02
N THR A 414 31.88 5.83 -22.44
CA THR A 414 31.50 6.00 -23.85
C THR A 414 31.52 7.47 -24.29
N LYS A 415 31.65 7.71 -25.62
CA LYS A 415 31.56 9.07 -26.16
C LYS A 415 30.23 9.72 -25.93
N ARG A 416 29.10 8.93 -26.01
CA ARG A 416 27.74 9.43 -25.85
C ARG A 416 27.50 9.96 -24.44
N THR A 417 27.83 9.18 -23.43
CA THR A 417 27.60 9.57 -22.02
C THR A 417 28.43 10.78 -21.63
N ARG A 418 29.68 10.87 -22.11
CA ARG A 418 30.53 12.06 -21.95
C ARG A 418 29.90 13.30 -22.59
N SER A 419 29.43 13.18 -23.84
CA SER A 419 28.77 14.29 -24.55
C SER A 419 27.50 14.75 -23.84
N ASN A 420 26.71 13.81 -23.31
CA ASN A 420 25.50 14.11 -22.54
C ASN A 420 25.83 14.84 -21.24
N ALA A 421 26.90 14.46 -20.54
CA ALA A 421 27.32 15.12 -19.31
C ALA A 421 27.75 16.59 -19.58
N GLU A 422 28.53 16.82 -20.62
CA GLU A 422 28.99 18.16 -21.02
C GLU A 422 27.79 19.04 -21.45
N ALA A 423 26.92 18.55 -22.36
CA ALA A 423 25.76 19.28 -22.84
C ALA A 423 24.75 19.60 -21.73
N LEU A 424 24.58 18.69 -20.75
CA LEU A 424 23.71 18.92 -19.59
C LEU A 424 24.27 20.04 -18.71
N CYS A 425 25.57 20.07 -18.45
CA CYS A 425 26.22 21.13 -17.66
C CYS A 425 26.13 22.48 -18.35
N GLU A 426 26.36 22.54 -19.66
CA GLU A 426 26.21 23.76 -20.46
C GLU A 426 24.77 24.31 -20.39
N ALA A 427 23.77 23.45 -20.65
CA ALA A 427 22.37 23.86 -20.62
C ALA A 427 21.90 24.34 -19.23
N LEU A 428 22.50 23.82 -18.15
CA LEU A 428 22.19 24.22 -16.77
C LEU A 428 23.06 25.37 -16.22
N GLY A 429 24.08 25.82 -16.96
CA GLY A 429 25.03 26.85 -16.50
C GLY A 429 25.95 26.38 -15.35
N VAL A 430 26.25 25.10 -15.28
CA VAL A 430 27.07 24.44 -14.26
C VAL A 430 28.49 24.35 -14.75
N GLN A 431 29.49 24.51 -13.87
CA GLN A 431 30.90 24.30 -14.24
C GLN A 431 31.16 22.82 -14.55
N PHE A 432 31.69 22.55 -15.73
CA PHE A 432 32.08 21.21 -16.16
C PHE A 432 33.63 21.05 -16.06
N ALA A 433 34.06 19.95 -15.44
CA ALA A 433 35.45 19.58 -15.35
C ALA A 433 35.64 18.11 -15.77
N GLU A 434 36.77 17.83 -16.42
CA GLU A 434 37.15 16.46 -16.78
C GLU A 434 38.46 16.09 -16.06
N VAL A 435 38.46 14.96 -15.38
CA VAL A 435 39.61 14.38 -14.70
C VAL A 435 39.80 12.94 -15.15
N SER A 436 40.72 12.66 -16.06
CA SER A 436 41.03 11.29 -16.45
C SER A 436 41.66 10.54 -15.27
N ILE A 437 41.05 9.40 -14.90
CA ILE A 437 41.54 8.57 -13.79
C ILE A 437 42.30 7.33 -14.28
N ALA A 438 42.42 7.12 -15.57
CA ALA A 438 42.96 5.89 -16.15
C ALA A 438 44.37 5.56 -15.65
N ASP A 439 45.29 6.55 -15.56
CA ASP A 439 46.67 6.30 -15.12
C ASP A 439 46.76 6.07 -13.60
N THR A 440 45.91 6.76 -12.81
CA THR A 440 45.80 6.50 -11.36
C THR A 440 45.32 5.07 -11.10
N VAL A 441 44.30 4.61 -11.83
CA VAL A 441 43.77 3.24 -11.71
C VAL A 441 44.83 2.20 -12.13
N LYS A 442 45.60 2.43 -13.23
CA LYS A 442 46.66 1.53 -13.65
C LYS A 442 47.76 1.42 -12.59
N THR A 443 48.17 2.55 -12.01
CA THR A 443 49.19 2.58 -10.94
C THR A 443 48.67 1.80 -9.72
N HIS A 444 47.46 2.07 -9.30
CA HIS A 444 46.84 1.36 -8.18
C HIS A 444 46.73 -0.16 -8.44
N PHE A 445 46.36 -0.56 -9.65
CA PHE A 445 46.27 -1.99 -9.99
C PHE A 445 47.63 -2.65 -10.00
N ALA A 446 48.67 -1.96 -10.48
CA ALA A 446 50.05 -2.45 -10.41
C ALA A 446 50.51 -2.64 -8.95
N ASP A 447 50.22 -1.67 -8.06
CA ASP A 447 50.58 -1.74 -6.64
C ASP A 447 49.94 -2.93 -5.90
N ILE A 448 48.73 -3.30 -6.25
CA ILE A 448 48.01 -4.43 -5.63
C ILE A 448 48.15 -5.75 -6.41
N GLY A 449 48.84 -5.77 -7.53
CA GLY A 449 48.99 -6.94 -8.39
C GLY A 449 47.74 -7.37 -9.17
N GLN A 450 46.80 -6.44 -9.44
CA GLN A 450 45.61 -6.69 -10.25
C GLN A 450 45.92 -6.62 -11.75
N PRO A 451 45.74 -7.70 -12.54
CA PRO A 451 45.94 -7.63 -13.98
C PRO A 451 44.92 -6.74 -14.66
N LEU A 452 45.32 -5.98 -15.68
CA LEU A 452 44.44 -5.07 -16.42
C LEU A 452 43.43 -5.79 -17.33
N ASP A 453 43.64 -7.04 -17.62
CA ASP A 453 42.79 -7.93 -18.41
C ASP A 453 41.89 -8.85 -17.55
N CYS A 454 41.96 -8.74 -16.22
CA CYS A 454 41.10 -9.46 -15.27
C CYS A 454 39.92 -8.58 -14.86
N TYR A 455 38.78 -8.76 -15.52
CA TYR A 455 37.56 -7.95 -15.34
C TYR A 455 36.67 -8.46 -14.18
N ASP A 456 37.24 -8.56 -13.01
CA ASP A 456 36.55 -9.02 -11.79
C ASP A 456 36.03 -7.83 -10.94
N VAL A 457 35.46 -8.16 -9.76
CA VAL A 457 34.95 -7.18 -8.80
C VAL A 457 36.02 -6.18 -8.34
N THR A 458 37.32 -6.55 -8.34
CA THR A 458 38.43 -5.67 -7.99
C THR A 458 38.62 -4.61 -9.07
N TYR A 459 38.53 -5.02 -10.33
CA TYR A 459 38.61 -4.14 -11.49
C TYR A 459 37.54 -3.05 -11.49
N GLU A 460 36.29 -3.44 -11.21
CA GLU A 460 35.17 -2.51 -11.13
C GLU A 460 35.26 -1.59 -9.91
N ASN A 461 35.45 -2.16 -8.73
CA ASN A 461 35.49 -1.42 -7.47
C ASN A 461 36.68 -0.48 -7.36
N GLY A 462 37.85 -0.84 -7.94
CA GLY A 462 39.02 0.02 -7.98
C GLY A 462 38.75 1.33 -8.70
N GLN A 463 38.11 1.27 -9.87
CA GLN A 463 37.73 2.46 -10.63
C GLN A 463 36.73 3.34 -9.87
N ALA A 464 35.69 2.73 -9.27
CA ALA A 464 34.66 3.45 -8.51
C ALA A 464 35.26 4.18 -7.28
N ARG A 465 36.23 3.55 -6.58
CA ARG A 465 36.89 4.18 -5.43
C ARG A 465 37.81 5.34 -5.86
N VAL A 466 38.53 5.22 -6.96
CA VAL A 466 39.33 6.31 -7.49
C VAL A 466 38.47 7.50 -7.90
N ARG A 467 37.29 7.27 -8.50
CA ARG A 467 36.33 8.36 -8.76
C ARG A 467 35.92 9.08 -7.47
N THR A 468 35.58 8.34 -6.42
CA THR A 468 35.24 8.95 -5.13
C THR A 468 36.40 9.69 -4.49
N LEU A 469 37.59 9.16 -4.55
CA LEU A 469 38.83 9.84 -4.10
C LEU A 469 38.96 11.21 -4.77
N VAL A 470 38.85 11.26 -6.10
CA VAL A 470 38.94 12.51 -6.85
C VAL A 470 37.87 13.53 -6.42
N LEU A 471 36.63 13.09 -6.25
CA LEU A 471 35.54 13.98 -5.84
C LEU A 471 35.78 14.57 -4.44
N MET A 472 36.20 13.73 -3.48
CA MET A 472 36.44 14.14 -2.10
C MET A 472 37.61 15.09 -1.98
N ASP A 473 38.74 14.79 -2.65
CA ASP A 473 39.93 15.62 -2.62
C ASP A 473 39.74 16.94 -3.38
N TYR A 474 38.98 16.91 -4.50
CA TYR A 474 38.58 18.13 -5.18
C TYR A 474 37.73 19.04 -4.30
N ALA A 475 36.75 18.45 -3.59
CA ALA A 475 35.93 19.19 -2.64
C ALA A 475 36.77 19.78 -1.51
N ASN A 476 37.70 19.01 -0.93
CA ASN A 476 38.60 19.51 0.11
C ASN A 476 39.47 20.69 -0.39
N LYS A 477 40.06 20.58 -1.59
CA LYS A 477 40.88 21.62 -2.20
C LYS A 477 40.12 22.93 -2.41
N HIS A 478 38.83 22.85 -2.73
CA HIS A 478 38.02 24.00 -3.11
C HIS A 478 37.00 24.43 -2.03
N GLY A 479 37.10 23.88 -0.82
CA GLY A 479 36.08 24.13 0.25
C GLY A 479 34.70 23.69 -0.15
N GLY A 480 34.58 22.56 -0.85
CA GLY A 480 33.39 22.07 -1.48
C GLY A 480 32.64 21.04 -0.66
N PHE A 481 31.51 20.62 -1.19
CA PHE A 481 30.57 19.67 -0.61
C PHE A 481 30.19 18.61 -1.66
N VAL A 482 30.45 17.33 -1.41
CA VAL A 482 30.17 16.24 -2.37
C VAL A 482 28.74 15.77 -2.28
N ILE A 483 28.02 15.83 -3.41
CA ILE A 483 26.65 15.36 -3.56
C ILE A 483 26.65 13.93 -4.10
N GLY A 484 25.97 13.01 -3.39
CA GLY A 484 25.79 11.63 -3.81
C GLY A 484 24.67 11.46 -4.81
N THR A 485 24.87 10.59 -5.78
CA THR A 485 23.96 10.34 -6.89
C THR A 485 23.17 9.02 -6.76
N GLY A 486 23.59 8.09 -5.89
CA GLY A 486 22.97 6.78 -5.71
C GLY A 486 21.50 6.86 -5.31
N ASP A 487 20.66 6.05 -5.94
CA ASP A 487 19.22 6.01 -5.72
C ASP A 487 18.79 4.93 -4.73
N LEU A 488 17.49 4.92 -4.37
CA LEU A 488 16.92 3.99 -3.39
C LEU A 488 17.02 2.52 -3.83
N SER A 489 16.86 2.23 -5.13
CA SER A 489 16.90 0.87 -5.68
C SER A 489 18.29 0.28 -5.66
N GLU A 490 19.30 1.07 -6.00
CA GLU A 490 20.71 0.69 -5.89
C GLU A 490 21.09 0.42 -4.44
N LEU A 491 20.65 1.26 -3.51
CA LEU A 491 20.87 1.06 -2.07
C LEU A 491 20.18 -0.21 -1.55
N ALA A 492 18.99 -0.52 -2.05
CA ALA A 492 18.26 -1.74 -1.66
C ALA A 492 19.00 -3.01 -2.09
N LEU A 493 19.47 -3.04 -3.34
CA LEU A 493 20.17 -4.20 -3.93
C LEU A 493 21.67 -4.24 -3.58
N GLY A 494 22.18 -3.18 -2.95
CA GLY A 494 23.62 -3.00 -2.72
C GLY A 494 24.43 -2.90 -4.03
N TRP A 495 23.79 -2.40 -5.09
CA TRP A 495 24.41 -2.18 -6.40
C TRP A 495 25.20 -0.86 -6.40
N ALA A 496 26.21 -0.80 -5.55
CA ALA A 496 27.13 0.30 -5.39
C ALA A 496 28.44 -0.24 -4.79
N THR A 497 29.55 0.36 -5.12
CA THR A 497 30.84 0.00 -4.54
C THR A 497 30.96 0.55 -3.12
N TYR A 498 31.16 -0.34 -2.14
CA TYR A 498 31.43 0.07 -0.76
C TYR A 498 32.67 0.98 -0.68
N ASN A 499 32.53 2.10 0.01
CA ASN A 499 33.55 3.16 0.09
C ASN A 499 34.00 3.68 -1.29
N GLY A 500 33.06 3.67 -2.24
CA GLY A 500 33.18 4.25 -3.57
C GLY A 500 31.96 5.13 -3.84
N ASP A 501 31.25 4.85 -4.92
CA ASP A 501 30.07 5.62 -5.36
C ASP A 501 28.91 5.62 -4.37
N HIS A 502 28.87 4.70 -3.39
CA HIS A 502 27.89 4.72 -2.31
C HIS A 502 28.16 5.81 -1.26
N MET A 503 29.34 6.44 -1.24
CA MET A 503 29.73 7.45 -0.26
C MET A 503 29.63 8.87 -0.82
N SER A 504 29.16 9.78 0.02
CA SER A 504 29.06 11.20 -0.28
C SER A 504 28.86 11.99 1.03
N MET A 505 28.85 13.31 0.94
CA MET A 505 28.48 14.15 2.09
C MET A 505 26.97 14.32 2.24
N TYR A 506 26.20 14.13 1.15
CA TYR A 506 24.73 14.11 1.18
C TYR A 506 24.17 13.34 -0.04
N GLY A 507 23.40 12.27 0.21
CA GLY A 507 22.79 11.43 -0.81
C GLY A 507 21.44 12.00 -1.26
N VAL A 508 21.45 12.89 -2.23
CA VAL A 508 20.24 13.64 -2.63
C VAL A 508 19.15 12.75 -3.24
N ASN A 509 19.51 11.63 -3.88
CA ASN A 509 18.59 10.67 -4.48
C ASN A 509 18.27 9.45 -3.59
N ALA A 510 18.84 9.34 -2.38
CA ALA A 510 18.74 8.15 -1.53
C ALA A 510 17.29 7.72 -1.19
N GLY A 511 16.31 8.62 -1.31
CA GLY A 511 14.90 8.35 -1.11
C GLY A 511 14.07 8.17 -2.39
N VAL A 512 14.70 8.18 -3.58
CA VAL A 512 14.02 8.12 -4.89
C VAL A 512 14.34 6.79 -5.57
N PRO A 513 13.36 5.89 -5.84
CA PRO A 513 13.62 4.64 -6.55
C PRO A 513 13.86 4.86 -8.04
N LYS A 514 14.59 3.94 -8.68
CA LYS A 514 15.00 4.01 -10.10
C LYS A 514 13.81 4.24 -11.04
N THR A 515 12.70 3.57 -10.81
CA THR A 515 11.47 3.76 -11.61
C THR A 515 10.95 5.19 -11.54
N LEU A 516 11.04 5.83 -10.38
CA LEU A 516 10.58 7.21 -10.18
C LEU A 516 11.59 8.23 -10.73
N VAL A 517 12.91 7.95 -10.70
CA VAL A 517 13.96 8.79 -11.30
C VAL A 517 13.63 9.11 -12.76
N ARG A 518 13.28 8.08 -13.56
CA ARG A 518 12.91 8.27 -14.97
C ARG A 518 11.73 9.23 -15.15
N HIS A 519 10.71 9.11 -14.32
CA HIS A 519 9.53 9.99 -14.38
C HIS A 519 9.84 11.43 -13.96
N ILE A 520 10.73 11.63 -13.01
CA ILE A 520 11.14 12.98 -12.58
C ILE A 520 11.96 13.66 -13.69
N VAL A 521 12.91 12.96 -14.30
CA VAL A 521 13.71 13.50 -15.41
C VAL A 521 12.82 13.80 -16.62
N ARG A 522 11.86 12.92 -16.94
CA ARG A 522 10.85 13.16 -18.00
C ARG A 522 10.01 14.41 -17.68
N TYR A 523 9.54 14.54 -16.46
CA TYR A 523 8.78 15.72 -16.03
C TYR A 523 9.57 17.03 -16.23
N VAL A 524 10.87 17.03 -15.89
CA VAL A 524 11.73 18.21 -16.12
C VAL A 524 11.90 18.48 -17.61
N ALA A 525 12.13 17.45 -18.43
CA ALA A 525 12.25 17.58 -19.88
C ALA A 525 10.97 18.22 -20.51
N ASP A 526 9.80 17.80 -20.03
CA ASP A 526 8.52 18.26 -20.56
C ASP A 526 8.13 19.67 -20.05
N SER A 527 8.69 20.12 -18.93
CA SER A 527 8.31 21.37 -18.25
C SER A 527 9.38 22.48 -18.24
N CYS A 528 10.60 22.20 -18.67
CA CYS A 528 11.73 23.16 -18.52
C CYS A 528 11.62 24.40 -19.42
N GLY A 529 10.89 24.34 -20.53
CA GLY A 529 10.75 25.43 -21.51
C GLY A 529 12.01 25.72 -22.34
N ASP A 530 13.14 25.05 -22.07
CA ASP A 530 14.40 25.16 -22.78
C ASP A 530 14.60 23.94 -23.72
N LYS A 531 14.65 24.19 -25.03
CA LYS A 531 14.77 23.14 -26.04
C LYS A 531 16.10 22.39 -25.99
N ALA A 532 17.20 23.06 -25.62
CA ALA A 532 18.51 22.44 -25.52
C ALA A 532 18.54 21.49 -24.33
N LEU A 533 18.08 21.94 -23.16
CA LEU A 533 17.95 21.11 -21.97
C LEU A 533 17.01 19.93 -22.21
N GLN A 534 15.84 20.18 -22.85
CA GLN A 534 14.88 19.11 -23.18
C GLN A 534 15.53 18.01 -24.03
N ALA A 535 16.24 18.38 -25.10
CA ALA A 535 16.88 17.42 -26.00
C ALA A 535 17.90 16.53 -25.27
N VAL A 536 18.73 17.11 -24.42
CA VAL A 536 19.74 16.36 -23.62
C VAL A 536 19.06 15.44 -22.62
N LEU A 537 18.00 15.91 -21.91
CA LEU A 537 17.28 15.07 -20.94
C LEU A 537 16.59 13.88 -21.62
N LEU A 538 16.05 14.06 -22.83
CA LEU A 538 15.45 12.99 -23.61
C LEU A 538 16.51 11.97 -24.07
N ASP A 539 17.70 12.40 -24.51
CA ASP A 539 18.79 11.49 -24.89
C ASP A 539 19.31 10.68 -23.66
N ILE A 540 19.39 11.32 -22.49
CA ILE A 540 19.74 10.62 -21.23
C ILE A 540 18.70 9.57 -20.89
N LEU A 541 17.40 9.85 -21.06
CA LEU A 541 16.30 8.91 -20.83
C LEU A 541 16.35 7.69 -21.77
N ASP A 542 16.84 7.87 -22.99
CA ASP A 542 16.98 6.82 -23.99
C ASP A 542 18.31 6.04 -23.89
N THR A 543 19.21 6.49 -22.99
CA THR A 543 20.48 5.79 -22.74
C THR A 543 20.27 4.60 -21.81
N PRO A 544 20.74 3.38 -22.15
CA PRO A 544 20.65 2.22 -21.27
C PRO A 544 21.42 2.42 -19.96
N VAL A 545 20.85 1.92 -18.85
CA VAL A 545 21.50 1.99 -17.54
C VAL A 545 22.71 1.05 -17.50
N SER A 546 23.90 1.60 -17.25
CA SER A 546 25.16 0.86 -17.16
C SER A 546 26.12 1.52 -16.16
N PRO A 547 26.89 0.76 -15.39
CA PRO A 547 27.94 1.32 -14.51
C PRO A 547 29.17 1.83 -15.28
N GLU A 548 29.30 1.53 -16.57
CA GLU A 548 30.44 1.92 -17.44
C GLU A 548 31.82 1.64 -16.84
N LEU A 549 31.95 0.48 -16.18
CA LEU A 549 33.22 0.07 -15.54
C LEU A 549 33.99 -0.92 -16.39
N LEU A 550 33.33 -1.68 -17.26
CA LEU A 550 33.97 -2.61 -18.20
C LEU A 550 34.27 -1.90 -19.55
N PRO A 551 35.34 -2.28 -20.24
CA PRO A 551 35.65 -1.76 -21.58
C PRO A 551 34.45 -1.95 -22.52
N ALA A 552 34.18 -0.95 -23.36
CA ALA A 552 33.13 -1.06 -24.40
C ALA A 552 33.45 -2.22 -25.38
N LYS A 553 32.42 -2.82 -25.95
CA LYS A 553 32.59 -3.83 -27.01
C LYS A 553 33.31 -3.24 -28.23
N ALA A 554 33.81 -4.09 -29.12
CA ALA A 554 34.52 -3.68 -30.32
C ALA A 554 33.72 -2.76 -31.26
N ASP A 555 32.37 -2.84 -31.19
CA ASP A 555 31.45 -2.00 -31.93
C ASP A 555 31.09 -0.66 -31.21
N GLY A 556 31.73 -0.38 -30.07
CA GLY A 556 31.49 0.81 -29.26
C GLY A 556 30.23 0.76 -28.40
N THR A 557 29.52 -0.38 -28.36
CA THR A 557 28.34 -0.55 -27.50
C THR A 557 28.71 -0.88 -26.05
N ILE A 558 27.79 -0.60 -25.13
CA ILE A 558 27.96 -0.87 -23.71
C ILE A 558 28.09 -2.38 -23.47
N ALA A 559 29.19 -2.80 -22.81
CA ALA A 559 29.48 -4.21 -22.56
C ALA A 559 28.58 -4.83 -21.48
N GLN A 560 28.12 -4.02 -20.54
CA GLN A 560 27.40 -4.48 -19.35
C GLN A 560 26.10 -3.68 -19.17
N GLN A 561 24.96 -4.37 -19.23
CA GLN A 561 23.67 -3.79 -18.86
C GLN A 561 23.33 -4.20 -17.43
N THR A 562 23.05 -3.23 -16.58
CA THR A 562 22.77 -3.44 -15.16
C THR A 562 21.60 -4.40 -14.96
N GLU A 563 20.48 -4.21 -15.69
CA GLU A 563 19.27 -5.04 -15.54
C GLU A 563 19.46 -6.51 -15.99
N ALA A 564 20.46 -6.78 -16.83
CA ALA A 564 20.80 -8.17 -17.19
C ALA A 564 21.44 -8.94 -16.02
N LEU A 565 22.11 -8.22 -15.11
CA LEU A 565 22.82 -8.81 -13.97
C LEU A 565 21.99 -8.81 -12.67
N VAL A 566 21.30 -7.70 -12.40
CA VAL A 566 20.55 -7.55 -11.15
C VAL A 566 19.07 -7.80 -11.32
N GLY A 567 18.54 -7.79 -12.53
CA GLY A 567 17.14 -7.89 -12.86
C GLY A 567 16.44 -6.56 -13.12
N PRO A 568 15.21 -6.59 -13.64
CA PRO A 568 14.43 -5.39 -13.93
C PRO A 568 14.17 -4.56 -12.67
N TYR A 569 14.54 -3.29 -12.69
CA TYR A 569 14.32 -2.39 -11.53
C TYR A 569 12.84 -2.25 -11.19
N GLU A 570 11.93 -2.35 -12.15
CA GLU A 570 10.49 -2.28 -11.84
C GLU A 570 10.02 -3.41 -10.91
N LEU A 571 10.59 -4.63 -11.03
CA LEU A 571 10.31 -5.74 -10.12
C LEU A 571 10.92 -5.49 -8.74
N HIS A 572 12.17 -5.02 -8.70
CA HIS A 572 12.85 -4.75 -7.43
C HIS A 572 12.19 -3.61 -6.64
N ASP A 573 11.78 -2.54 -7.32
CA ASP A 573 11.07 -1.42 -6.70
C ASP A 573 9.70 -1.87 -6.18
N PHE A 574 9.01 -2.73 -6.92
CA PHE A 574 7.77 -3.34 -6.48
C PHE A 574 7.97 -4.16 -5.20
N TYR A 575 8.95 -5.07 -5.18
CA TYR A 575 9.25 -5.88 -4.01
C TYR A 575 9.66 -5.02 -2.81
N LEU A 576 10.55 -4.07 -3.03
CA LEU A 576 11.02 -3.12 -2.02
C LEU A 576 9.87 -2.36 -1.37
N TYR A 577 8.92 -1.88 -2.18
CA TYR A 577 7.76 -1.16 -1.68
C TYR A 577 6.95 -1.99 -0.69
N TYR A 578 6.59 -3.22 -1.07
CA TYR A 578 5.77 -4.07 -0.22
C TYR A 578 6.50 -4.62 1.00
N VAL A 579 7.79 -4.91 0.88
CA VAL A 579 8.64 -5.31 2.03
C VAL A 579 8.73 -4.20 3.05
N LEU A 580 9.10 -2.99 2.64
CA LEU A 580 9.36 -1.90 3.59
C LEU A 580 8.09 -1.18 4.04
N ARG A 581 7.17 -0.92 3.12
CA ARG A 581 5.96 -0.14 3.45
C ARG A 581 4.98 -0.95 4.29
N PHE A 582 4.82 -2.24 4.01
CA PHE A 582 3.82 -3.07 4.65
C PHE A 582 4.38 -4.28 5.41
N GLY A 583 5.64 -4.63 5.25
CA GLY A 583 6.24 -5.80 5.90
C GLY A 583 5.67 -7.12 5.41
N PHE A 584 5.22 -7.17 4.14
CA PHE A 584 4.66 -8.40 3.57
C PHE A 584 5.73 -9.47 3.36
N GLY A 585 5.34 -10.72 3.56
CA GLY A 585 6.18 -11.89 3.27
C GLY A 585 6.26 -12.21 1.77
N PRO A 586 7.21 -13.07 1.38
CA PRO A 586 7.45 -13.45 -0.02
C PRO A 586 6.21 -13.97 -0.76
N ALA A 587 5.38 -14.81 -0.11
CA ALA A 587 4.19 -15.39 -0.73
C ALA A 587 3.19 -14.33 -1.16
N LYS A 588 2.88 -13.37 -0.27
CA LYS A 588 1.96 -12.28 -0.57
C LYS A 588 2.52 -11.33 -1.64
N ILE A 589 3.81 -10.98 -1.56
CA ILE A 589 4.47 -10.13 -2.55
C ILE A 589 4.43 -10.79 -3.94
N TYR A 590 4.73 -12.08 -4.00
CA TYR A 590 4.64 -12.84 -5.24
C TYR A 590 3.22 -12.84 -5.83
N ARG A 591 2.20 -13.06 -5.01
CA ARG A 591 0.79 -13.01 -5.43
C ARG A 591 0.41 -11.64 -6.00
N LEU A 592 0.81 -10.57 -5.32
CA LEU A 592 0.60 -9.19 -5.79
C LEU A 592 1.34 -8.92 -7.09
N ALA A 593 2.58 -9.42 -7.22
CA ALA A 593 3.37 -9.28 -8.44
C ALA A 593 2.72 -10.01 -9.64
N LYS A 594 2.14 -11.19 -9.44
CA LYS A 594 1.36 -11.90 -10.48
C LYS A 594 0.19 -11.05 -10.99
N ALA A 595 -0.51 -10.37 -10.09
CA ALA A 595 -1.61 -9.48 -10.49
C ALA A 595 -1.10 -8.22 -11.20
N ALA A 596 -0.04 -7.59 -10.66
CA ALA A 596 0.50 -6.34 -11.18
C ALA A 596 1.19 -6.48 -12.55
N PHE A 597 1.84 -7.61 -12.79
CA PHE A 597 2.65 -7.87 -13.98
C PHE A 597 2.05 -8.94 -14.90
N ALA A 598 0.75 -9.21 -14.78
CA ALA A 598 0.06 -10.18 -15.63
C ALA A 598 0.29 -9.89 -17.11
N GLY A 599 0.72 -10.93 -17.88
CA GLY A 599 1.04 -10.81 -19.30
C GLY A 599 2.41 -10.16 -19.63
N ARG A 600 3.17 -9.69 -18.63
CA ARG A 600 4.51 -9.09 -18.83
C ARG A 600 5.65 -10.01 -18.38
N TYR A 601 5.47 -10.70 -17.27
CA TYR A 601 6.43 -11.65 -16.72
C TYR A 601 5.75 -12.96 -16.37
N ASP A 602 6.43 -14.06 -16.60
CA ASP A 602 5.98 -15.36 -16.15
C ASP A 602 6.28 -15.61 -14.66
N ASP A 603 5.65 -16.63 -14.13
CA ASP A 603 5.77 -17.04 -12.74
C ASP A 603 7.22 -17.37 -12.31
N ALA A 604 8.01 -17.97 -13.22
CA ALA A 604 9.39 -18.36 -12.94
C ALA A 604 10.28 -17.12 -12.82
N THR A 605 10.10 -16.17 -13.74
CA THR A 605 10.81 -14.88 -13.72
C THR A 605 10.51 -14.08 -12.45
N LEU A 606 9.23 -13.96 -12.06
CA LEU A 606 8.84 -13.26 -10.83
C LEU A 606 9.46 -13.88 -9.59
N LEU A 607 9.42 -15.21 -9.44
CA LEU A 607 10.02 -15.91 -8.29
C LEU A 607 11.54 -15.81 -8.28
N SER A 608 12.20 -15.97 -9.42
CA SER A 608 13.65 -15.88 -9.54
C SER A 608 14.17 -14.51 -9.09
N TRP A 609 13.52 -13.41 -9.54
CA TRP A 609 13.94 -12.07 -9.14
C TRP A 609 13.53 -11.72 -7.72
N LEU A 610 12.42 -12.25 -7.19
CA LEU A 610 12.06 -12.09 -5.79
C LEU A 610 13.08 -12.79 -4.87
N ARG A 611 13.53 -13.99 -5.23
CA ARG A 611 14.62 -14.72 -4.56
C ARG A 611 15.92 -13.92 -4.60
N SER A 612 16.27 -13.37 -5.77
CA SER A 612 17.46 -12.53 -5.95
C SER A 612 17.38 -11.26 -5.10
N PHE A 613 16.20 -10.62 -5.05
CA PHE A 613 15.95 -9.45 -4.21
C PHE A 613 16.24 -9.73 -2.73
N TYR A 614 15.63 -10.77 -2.13
CA TYR A 614 15.87 -11.10 -0.71
C TYR A 614 17.33 -11.46 -0.44
N ARG A 615 17.97 -12.23 -1.33
CA ARG A 615 19.39 -12.58 -1.17
C ARG A 615 20.25 -11.31 -1.13
N ARG A 616 20.09 -10.41 -2.08
CA ARG A 616 20.86 -9.15 -2.14
C ARG A 616 20.50 -8.21 -1.00
N PHE A 617 19.23 -8.03 -0.72
CA PHE A 617 18.74 -7.12 0.31
C PHE A 617 19.35 -7.44 1.68
N PHE A 618 19.46 -8.72 2.04
CA PHE A 618 20.11 -9.14 3.29
C PHE A 618 21.64 -9.05 3.22
N ALA A 619 22.25 -9.64 2.21
CA ALA A 619 23.70 -9.71 2.09
C ALA A 619 24.40 -8.34 1.98
N GLN A 620 23.70 -7.32 1.51
CA GLN A 620 24.25 -5.98 1.28
C GLN A 620 23.91 -4.97 2.40
N GLN A 621 23.35 -5.41 3.53
CA GLN A 621 22.98 -4.53 4.64
C GLN A 621 24.17 -3.73 5.20
N PHE A 622 25.37 -4.32 5.24
CA PHE A 622 26.56 -3.63 5.75
C PHE A 622 26.84 -2.32 5.00
N LYS A 623 26.52 -2.23 3.70
CA LYS A 623 26.64 -0.99 2.91
C LYS A 623 25.65 0.07 3.39
N ARG A 624 24.43 -0.35 3.76
CA ARG A 624 23.38 0.57 4.23
C ARG A 624 23.60 1.09 5.64
N SER A 625 24.35 0.36 6.46
CA SER A 625 24.66 0.77 7.83
C SER A 625 25.44 2.09 7.94
N CYS A 626 26.15 2.48 6.88
CA CYS A 626 26.96 3.70 6.83
C CYS A 626 26.49 4.69 5.73
N LEU A 627 25.21 4.63 5.34
CA LEU A 627 24.69 5.56 4.33
C LEU A 627 24.82 7.02 4.75
N PRO A 628 25.22 7.90 3.82
CA PRO A 628 25.14 9.34 4.00
C PRO A 628 23.75 9.83 4.38
N ASP A 629 23.65 11.02 4.97
CA ASP A 629 22.38 11.71 5.12
C ASP A 629 21.78 12.00 3.74
N GLY A 630 20.44 12.03 3.70
CA GLY A 630 19.68 12.34 2.49
C GLY A 630 18.23 12.69 2.83
N PRO A 631 17.50 13.35 1.92
CA PRO A 631 16.12 13.75 2.18
C PRO A 631 15.19 12.55 2.12
N LYS A 632 14.21 12.50 3.03
CA LYS A 632 13.09 11.56 2.96
C LYS A 632 12.03 12.13 2.02
N VAL A 633 11.90 11.57 0.82
CA VAL A 633 10.92 12.05 -0.18
C VAL A 633 9.63 11.25 -0.20
N GLY A 634 9.63 10.01 0.24
CA GLY A 634 8.48 9.11 0.25
C GLY A 634 8.30 8.35 1.55
N SER A 635 7.27 7.51 1.60
CA SER A 635 6.98 6.65 2.77
C SER A 635 7.96 5.47 2.93
N VAL A 636 8.80 5.21 1.93
CA VAL A 636 9.79 4.12 1.91
C VAL A 636 11.18 4.73 1.77
N THR A 637 12.06 4.49 2.74
CA THR A 637 13.49 4.83 2.69
C THR A 637 14.31 3.75 3.39
N LEU A 638 15.62 3.78 3.19
CA LEU A 638 16.59 2.83 3.76
C LEU A 638 17.54 3.49 4.74
N SER A 639 17.21 4.70 5.22
CA SER A 639 18.05 5.41 6.19
C SER A 639 18.24 4.58 7.46
N PRO A 640 19.49 4.29 7.87
CA PRO A 640 19.78 3.52 9.09
C PRO A 640 19.47 4.32 10.37
N ARG A 641 19.25 5.61 10.27
CA ARG A 641 18.97 6.51 11.40
C ARG A 641 17.52 6.44 11.86
N GLY A 642 16.58 6.09 10.98
CA GLY A 642 15.15 6.10 11.31
C GLY A 642 14.32 5.00 10.68
N ASP A 643 14.38 4.84 9.36
CA ASP A 643 13.40 4.05 8.62
C ASP A 643 13.68 2.56 8.57
N TRP A 644 14.97 2.15 8.41
CA TRP A 644 15.33 0.75 8.30
C TRP A 644 16.58 0.41 9.12
N ARG A 645 16.39 -0.24 10.26
CA ARG A 645 17.44 -0.66 11.18
C ARG A 645 17.55 -2.17 11.18
N MET A 646 18.36 -2.73 10.29
CA MET A 646 18.60 -4.16 10.20
C MET A 646 20.04 -4.46 10.59
N PRO A 647 20.33 -5.51 11.40
CA PRO A 647 21.69 -5.98 11.63
C PRO A 647 22.37 -6.39 10.32
N SER A 648 23.66 -6.07 10.18
CA SER A 648 24.42 -6.38 8.95
C SER A 648 24.69 -7.87 8.75
N ASP A 649 24.56 -8.65 9.81
CA ASP A 649 24.78 -10.09 9.87
C ASP A 649 23.45 -10.90 9.92
N ALA A 650 22.30 -10.23 9.72
CA ALA A 650 21.03 -10.91 9.63
C ALA A 650 20.99 -11.87 8.42
N VAL A 651 20.44 -13.04 8.61
CA VAL A 651 20.26 -14.06 7.57
C VAL A 651 18.83 -14.11 7.05
N ASN A 652 18.65 -14.51 5.82
CA ASN A 652 17.36 -14.52 5.12
C ASN A 652 16.68 -15.90 5.10
N ALA A 653 17.08 -16.83 5.96
CA ALA A 653 16.63 -18.23 5.92
C ALA A 653 15.09 -18.37 5.91
N VAL A 654 14.38 -17.64 6.79
CA VAL A 654 12.92 -17.70 6.90
C VAL A 654 12.22 -17.26 5.61
N TRP A 655 12.69 -16.19 4.99
CA TRP A 655 12.12 -15.70 3.70
C TRP A 655 12.44 -16.64 2.53
N MET A 656 13.60 -17.29 2.57
CA MET A 656 13.98 -18.27 1.54
C MET A 656 13.19 -19.56 1.67
N GLU A 657 12.90 -20.01 2.88
CA GLU A 657 12.05 -21.17 3.16
C GLU A 657 10.63 -20.95 2.62
N GLU A 658 10.02 -19.78 2.86
CA GLU A 658 8.69 -19.44 2.31
C GLU A 658 8.68 -19.44 0.77
N LEU A 659 9.77 -19.00 0.13
CA LEU A 659 9.91 -19.06 -1.35
C LEU A 659 10.04 -20.50 -1.85
N GLU A 660 10.75 -21.38 -1.13
CA GLU A 660 10.87 -22.80 -1.46
C GLU A 660 9.54 -23.54 -1.31
N GLU A 661 8.76 -23.23 -0.26
CA GLU A 661 7.40 -23.74 -0.09
C GLU A 661 6.52 -23.41 -1.29
N LEU A 662 6.54 -22.15 -1.77
CA LEU A 662 5.80 -21.71 -2.95
C LEU A 662 6.18 -22.47 -4.24
N GLU A 663 7.47 -22.71 -4.45
CA GLU A 663 7.94 -23.45 -5.62
C GLU A 663 7.50 -24.93 -5.56
N ASN A 664 7.59 -25.55 -4.39
CA ASN A 664 7.16 -26.93 -4.17
C ASN A 664 5.65 -27.13 -4.36
N GLU A 665 4.83 -26.19 -3.91
CA GLU A 665 3.38 -26.20 -4.14
C GLU A 665 3.03 -26.15 -5.62
N LYS A 666 3.71 -25.29 -6.39
CA LYS A 666 3.53 -25.21 -7.84
C LYS A 666 3.89 -26.49 -8.57
N LEU A 667 4.96 -27.15 -8.16
CA LEU A 667 5.35 -28.45 -8.72
C LEU A 667 4.28 -29.53 -8.46
N LYS A 668 3.69 -29.52 -7.27
CA LYS A 668 2.59 -30.44 -6.92
C LYS A 668 1.29 -30.18 -7.68
N MET A 669 1.04 -28.92 -8.11
CA MET A 669 -0.14 -28.55 -8.89
C MET A 669 0.00 -28.84 -10.38
N LYS A 670 1.23 -29.02 -10.89
CA LYS A 670 1.50 -29.35 -12.32
C LYS A 670 1.53 -30.87 -12.58
N ASN A 671 1.72 -31.66 -11.53
CA ASN A 671 1.64 -33.13 -11.56
C ASN A 671 0.26 -33.62 -11.06
#